data_4eaa4aaf514bc09fb38602a7d7a74129
#
_entry.id   4eaa4aaf514bc09fb38602a7d7a74129
#
_cell.length_a   1.000
_cell.length_b   1.000
_cell.length_c   1.000
_cell.angle_alpha   90.00
_cell.angle_beta   90.00
_cell.angle_gamma   90.00
#
_symmetry.space_group_name_H-M   'P 1'
#
loop_
_entity.id
_entity.type
_entity.pdbx_description
1 polymer ?
#
loop_
_entity_poly.entity_id
_entity_poly.type
_entity_poly.pdbx_seq_one_letter_code
_entity_poly.pdbx_strand_id
1 'polypeptide(L)'
;MSNKHGNLSISSDNIFPIIKKWMYSDHDIFYRELISNGCDAITKLKKLEMMGEYTLPADYKPEIHVIVNPDDKTLTFIDNGLGMTADEVEEYINQIAFSGATDFLEKYKDKANEDQIIGHFGLGFYSAFMVADEVHIDTLSYKDGATAVHWECDGGTEFDMKDSDRTEVGTKITLFLNEDALEFANEYRAREVIEKYCSFMPVPIYLTKANAEPQYETIQPEDKLDTDTVIETIVEEAKTEEKENENGEKEVVEVSPRTEKLKILKRPVPLNDTNPLWTKTPSECTDEEYKAFYRKVFMDYKEPLFWIHLNMDYPFNLKGILYFPKINTEYDSIEGTIKLYNNQVFIADNIKEVIPEFLMLLKGVIDCPDLPLNVSRSALQNDGFVKKISDYISKKVADKLIGMCKTEKESYEKYWDDISPFIKFGCLKDTKFCDKMNDYILFKNLDDKYLTLPELLKEDEKADENTEGSTEDTASDNASDADKTADTASDSEEKDERKPIYYVTDPVQQGQYIKMFKEQGMDAVILNHNIDTSFISQLEQRNEKFKFMRIDADLTDSLKEENAEETKETEETLSKVFKDTLKNDKLTIKAAKLKNADIASVITLSEEGRRMQDMMKMYAMNGMGGMDTSMFAADQTLTLNTSHPLVQYILNHKDSEHVPMFCQQLYDLAVLSNQPLSVDAMTKFIQRSNDIMMLLAK
;
A
#
# COMPACT_ATOMS: atom_id res chain seq x y z
N MET A 1 29.94 14.02 52.74
CA MET A 1 29.89 12.81 51.89
C MET A 1 31.09 12.82 50.97
N SER A 2 31.94 11.80 51.05
CA SER A 2 33.13 11.67 50.17
C SER A 2 32.60 11.39 48.72
N ASN A 3 33.08 12.17 47.77
CA ASN A 3 32.84 11.88 46.35
C ASN A 3 33.42 10.47 46.06
N LYS A 4 32.53 9.52 45.79
CA LYS A 4 32.93 8.21 45.23
C LYS A 4 32.80 8.31 43.71
N HIS A 5 33.92 8.20 43.05
CA HIS A 5 33.99 8.00 41.59
C HIS A 5 34.27 6.50 41.36
N GLY A 6 33.48 5.86 40.49
CA GLY A 6 33.64 4.45 40.16
C GLY A 6 32.97 4.15 38.81
N ASN A 7 33.35 3.07 38.17
CA ASN A 7 32.76 2.58 36.91
C ASN A 7 31.51 1.76 37.23
N LEU A 8 30.52 1.82 36.32
CA LEU A 8 29.39 0.89 36.33
C LEU A 8 29.89 -0.49 35.89
N SER A 9 29.48 -1.54 36.61
CA SER A 9 29.78 -2.93 36.26
C SER A 9 28.48 -3.64 35.85
N ILE A 10 28.58 -4.52 34.88
CA ILE A 10 27.49 -5.37 34.41
C ILE A 10 27.80 -6.79 34.83
N SER A 11 26.82 -7.48 35.46
CA SER A 11 26.91 -8.90 35.76
C SER A 11 26.29 -9.69 34.62
N SER A 12 27.05 -10.61 34.02
CA SER A 12 26.58 -11.52 32.96
C SER A 12 25.39 -12.37 33.40
N ASP A 13 25.34 -12.79 34.67
CA ASP A 13 24.22 -13.54 35.26
C ASP A 13 22.86 -12.81 35.15
N ASN A 14 22.88 -11.49 35.12
CA ASN A 14 21.67 -10.68 35.03
C ASN A 14 21.29 -10.30 33.58
N ILE A 15 22.28 -10.20 32.69
CA ILE A 15 22.08 -9.77 31.33
C ILE A 15 21.58 -10.90 30.43
N PHE A 16 22.10 -12.11 30.60
CA PHE A 16 21.76 -13.28 29.81
C PHE A 16 20.26 -13.61 29.85
N PRO A 17 19.59 -13.66 31.01
CA PRO A 17 18.14 -13.83 31.07
C PRO A 17 17.34 -12.73 30.36
N ILE A 18 17.86 -11.49 30.35
CA ILE A 18 17.22 -10.38 29.63
C ILE A 18 17.32 -10.58 28.13
N ILE A 19 18.49 -10.98 27.62
CA ILE A 19 18.70 -11.26 26.21
C ILE A 19 17.80 -12.42 25.75
N LYS A 20 17.81 -13.54 26.50
CA LYS A 20 16.99 -14.73 26.20
C LYS A 20 15.48 -14.44 26.16
N LYS A 21 14.97 -13.58 27.02
CA LYS A 21 13.53 -13.48 27.28
C LYS A 21 12.88 -12.21 26.77
N TRP A 22 13.65 -11.13 26.58
CA TRP A 22 13.07 -9.80 26.38
C TRP A 22 13.63 -9.03 25.18
N MET A 23 14.74 -9.47 24.57
CA MET A 23 15.37 -8.73 23.47
C MET A 23 14.64 -8.90 22.16
N TYR A 24 14.07 -10.06 21.92
CA TYR A 24 13.35 -10.38 20.69
C TYR A 24 11.93 -10.84 20.99
N SER A 25 10.96 -10.34 20.22
CA SER A 25 9.54 -10.74 20.32
C SER A 25 9.26 -12.10 19.67
N ASP A 26 9.98 -12.42 18.58
CA ASP A 26 9.82 -13.63 17.81
C ASP A 26 11.05 -14.55 17.98
N HIS A 27 10.81 -15.82 18.31
CA HIS A 27 11.89 -16.79 18.52
C HIS A 27 12.59 -17.17 17.22
N ASP A 28 11.93 -17.09 16.06
CA ASP A 28 12.48 -17.45 14.75
C ASP A 28 13.55 -16.46 14.22
N ILE A 29 13.72 -15.35 14.90
CA ILE A 29 14.65 -14.27 14.51
C ILE A 29 16.13 -14.72 14.53
N PHE A 30 16.48 -15.77 15.31
CA PHE A 30 17.84 -16.27 15.37
C PHE A 30 18.37 -16.73 14.01
N TYR A 31 17.52 -17.24 13.14
CA TYR A 31 17.91 -17.55 11.75
C TYR A 31 18.46 -16.33 11.04
N ARG A 32 17.74 -15.21 11.11
CA ARG A 32 18.16 -13.94 10.51
C ARG A 32 19.51 -13.50 11.06
N GLU A 33 19.68 -13.54 12.36
CA GLU A 33 20.91 -13.06 13.03
C GLU A 33 22.12 -13.93 12.69
N LEU A 34 22.01 -15.26 12.77
CA LEU A 34 23.11 -16.16 12.47
C LEU A 34 23.50 -16.13 10.97
N ILE A 35 22.52 -16.13 10.07
CA ILE A 35 22.76 -16.03 8.63
C ILE A 35 23.35 -14.65 8.27
N SER A 36 22.89 -13.56 8.90
CA SER A 36 23.46 -12.23 8.71
C SER A 36 24.93 -12.17 9.12
N ASN A 37 25.28 -12.80 10.25
CA ASN A 37 26.67 -12.88 10.70
C ASN A 37 27.55 -13.64 9.70
N GLY A 38 27.05 -14.72 9.10
CA GLY A 38 27.72 -15.44 8.01
C GLY A 38 27.89 -14.58 6.76
N CYS A 39 26.86 -13.83 6.36
CA CYS A 39 26.94 -12.88 5.26
C CYS A 39 28.02 -11.81 5.50
N ASP A 40 28.08 -11.27 6.73
CA ASP A 40 29.07 -10.28 7.12
C ASP A 40 30.49 -10.84 7.10
N ALA A 41 30.69 -12.07 7.59
CA ALA A 41 31.97 -12.76 7.57
C ALA A 41 32.49 -12.95 6.12
N ILE A 42 31.62 -13.36 5.21
CA ILE A 42 31.93 -13.52 3.78
C ILE A 42 32.20 -12.16 3.12
N THR A 43 31.40 -11.15 3.43
CA THR A 43 31.56 -9.79 2.88
C THR A 43 32.89 -9.18 3.32
N LYS A 44 33.29 -9.35 4.58
CA LYS A 44 34.58 -8.90 5.09
C LYS A 44 35.73 -9.61 4.39
N LEU A 45 35.63 -10.94 4.18
CA LEU A 45 36.65 -11.72 3.47
C LEU A 45 36.85 -11.24 2.02
N LYS A 46 35.77 -10.98 1.29
CA LYS A 46 35.81 -10.40 -0.05
C LYS A 46 36.43 -8.99 -0.06
N LYS A 47 36.11 -8.17 0.95
CA LYS A 47 36.74 -6.84 1.05
C LYS A 47 38.26 -6.93 1.28
N LEU A 48 38.73 -7.88 2.07
CA LEU A 48 40.16 -8.13 2.25
C LEU A 48 40.86 -8.53 0.96
N GLU A 49 40.19 -9.35 0.13
CA GLU A 49 40.70 -9.68 -1.22
C GLU A 49 40.80 -8.43 -2.11
N MET A 50 39.70 -7.64 -2.19
CA MET A 50 39.68 -6.41 -3.00
C MET A 50 40.75 -5.39 -2.57
N MET A 51 41.13 -5.40 -1.29
CA MET A 51 42.21 -4.57 -0.75
C MET A 51 43.62 -5.17 -0.95
N GLY A 52 43.69 -6.41 -1.47
CA GLY A 52 44.94 -7.13 -1.66
C GLY A 52 45.58 -7.65 -0.35
N GLU A 53 44.84 -7.73 0.74
CA GLU A 53 45.29 -8.24 2.04
C GLU A 53 45.11 -9.76 2.17
N TYR A 54 44.33 -10.36 1.29
CA TYR A 54 44.08 -11.81 1.21
C TYR A 54 43.90 -12.22 -0.24
N THR A 55 44.23 -13.47 -0.58
CA THR A 55 43.97 -14.06 -1.88
C THR A 55 43.01 -15.24 -1.71
N LEU A 56 41.82 -15.12 -2.28
CA LEU A 56 40.84 -16.22 -2.26
C LEU A 56 41.32 -17.42 -3.08
N PRO A 57 40.99 -18.67 -2.67
CA PRO A 57 41.17 -19.85 -3.51
C PRO A 57 40.48 -19.68 -4.87
N ALA A 58 41.08 -20.25 -5.95
CA ALA A 58 40.54 -20.08 -7.29
C ALA A 58 39.12 -20.65 -7.50
N ASP A 59 38.74 -21.61 -6.69
CA ASP A 59 37.43 -22.28 -6.67
C ASP A 59 36.48 -21.76 -5.58
N TYR A 60 36.88 -20.70 -4.86
CA TYR A 60 36.05 -20.11 -3.80
C TYR A 60 34.70 -19.63 -4.32
N LYS A 61 33.64 -20.12 -3.71
CA LYS A 61 32.27 -19.67 -3.91
C LYS A 61 31.69 -19.27 -2.57
N PRO A 62 31.21 -18.01 -2.42
CA PRO A 62 30.60 -17.59 -1.18
C PRO A 62 29.30 -18.33 -0.97
N GLU A 63 29.12 -19.01 0.15
CA GLU A 63 27.92 -19.78 0.45
C GLU A 63 27.69 -19.95 1.94
N ILE A 64 26.41 -20.08 2.31
CA ILE A 64 25.98 -20.40 3.66
C ILE A 64 25.14 -21.67 3.59
N HIS A 65 25.46 -22.64 4.44
CA HIS A 65 24.70 -23.88 4.55
C HIS A 65 23.97 -23.95 5.89
N VAL A 66 22.68 -24.26 5.84
CA VAL A 66 21.84 -24.54 7.01
C VAL A 66 21.47 -26.02 6.96
N ILE A 67 21.82 -26.75 8.01
CA ILE A 67 21.60 -28.21 8.09
C ILE A 67 20.66 -28.49 9.25
N VAL A 68 19.51 -29.09 8.95
CA VAL A 68 18.52 -29.51 9.95
C VAL A 68 18.71 -31.00 10.24
N ASN A 69 18.90 -31.35 11.49
CA ASN A 69 18.99 -32.74 11.94
C ASN A 69 17.88 -33.03 12.97
N PRO A 70 16.76 -33.61 12.56
CA PRO A 70 15.68 -33.95 13.46
C PRO A 70 16.03 -35.06 14.45
N ASP A 71 16.93 -35.98 14.07
CA ASP A 71 17.27 -37.14 14.88
C ASP A 71 18.10 -36.72 16.11
N ASP A 72 19.08 -35.86 15.91
CA ASP A 72 19.95 -35.34 16.98
C ASP A 72 19.40 -34.04 17.59
N LYS A 73 18.24 -33.54 17.10
CA LYS A 73 17.62 -32.28 17.53
C LYS A 73 18.58 -31.09 17.37
N THR A 74 19.37 -31.07 16.29
CA THR A 74 20.35 -30.02 16.04
C THR A 74 20.04 -29.22 14.78
N LEU A 75 20.47 -27.96 14.80
CA LEU A 75 20.45 -27.06 13.67
C LEU A 75 21.84 -26.46 13.50
N THR A 76 22.42 -26.60 12.31
CA THR A 76 23.78 -26.16 12.04
C THR A 76 23.83 -25.09 10.96
N PHE A 77 24.58 -24.02 11.21
CA PHE A 77 24.86 -22.94 10.28
C PHE A 77 26.34 -22.97 9.93
N ILE A 78 26.67 -22.97 8.64
CA ILE A 78 28.05 -23.02 8.15
C ILE A 78 28.23 -21.87 7.16
N ASP A 79 29.23 -21.02 7.40
CA ASP A 79 29.71 -20.03 6.42
C ASP A 79 31.17 -20.32 6.05
N ASN A 80 31.56 -19.89 4.88
CA ASN A 80 32.93 -19.91 4.40
C ASN A 80 33.54 -18.49 4.38
N GLY A 81 33.21 -17.69 5.39
CA GLY A 81 33.73 -16.34 5.60
C GLY A 81 35.13 -16.34 6.22
N LEU A 82 35.48 -15.23 6.85
CA LEU A 82 36.83 -15.03 7.37
C LEU A 82 37.25 -15.93 8.57
N GLY A 83 36.29 -16.59 9.22
CA GLY A 83 36.52 -17.36 10.45
C GLY A 83 37.12 -16.53 11.60
N MET A 84 37.50 -17.19 12.69
CA MET A 84 38.03 -16.52 13.88
C MET A 84 39.25 -17.30 14.45
N THR A 85 40.20 -16.58 15.03
CA THR A 85 41.26 -17.13 15.89
C THR A 85 40.74 -17.30 17.30
N ALA A 86 41.46 -18.01 18.17
CA ALA A 86 41.10 -18.15 19.59
C ALA A 86 40.91 -16.79 20.29
N ASP A 87 41.84 -15.86 20.07
CA ASP A 87 41.77 -14.51 20.64
C ASP A 87 40.53 -13.74 20.13
N GLU A 88 40.17 -13.90 18.85
CA GLU A 88 38.98 -13.29 18.25
C GLU A 88 37.67 -13.91 18.78
N VAL A 89 37.67 -15.22 19.10
CA VAL A 89 36.53 -15.86 19.76
C VAL A 89 36.34 -15.28 21.18
N GLU A 90 37.44 -15.11 21.93
CA GLU A 90 37.40 -14.46 23.26
C GLU A 90 36.89 -13.01 23.18
N GLU A 91 37.26 -12.26 22.15
CA GLU A 91 36.91 -10.87 21.98
C GLU A 91 35.48 -10.67 21.46
N TYR A 92 35.06 -11.46 20.42
CA TYR A 92 33.82 -11.22 19.72
C TYR A 92 32.64 -12.09 20.19
N ILE A 93 32.96 -13.25 20.82
CA ILE A 93 31.92 -14.17 21.31
C ILE A 93 31.76 -14.06 22.83
N ASN A 94 32.83 -13.89 23.60
CA ASN A 94 32.73 -13.86 25.05
C ASN A 94 32.44 -12.46 25.61
N GLN A 95 32.61 -11.39 24.80
CA GLN A 95 32.26 -10.03 25.22
C GLN A 95 30.88 -9.63 24.68
N ILE A 96 29.87 -9.66 25.55
CA ILE A 96 28.50 -9.28 25.21
C ILE A 96 28.46 -7.81 24.77
N ALA A 97 27.76 -7.53 23.65
CA ALA A 97 27.62 -6.21 23.03
C ALA A 97 28.95 -5.64 22.46
N PHE A 98 29.93 -6.46 22.18
CA PHE A 98 31.11 -6.09 21.41
C PHE A 98 30.91 -6.50 19.92
N SER A 99 31.16 -5.58 19.00
CA SER A 99 30.92 -5.82 17.58
C SER A 99 32.21 -5.81 16.76
N GLY A 100 32.63 -6.98 16.28
CA GLY A 100 33.73 -7.10 15.34
C GLY A 100 33.48 -6.43 13.97
N ALA A 101 32.25 -5.97 13.72
CA ALA A 101 31.93 -5.13 12.56
C ALA A 101 32.43 -3.70 12.77
N THR A 102 32.23 -3.15 13.95
CA THR A 102 32.71 -1.79 14.30
C THR A 102 34.21 -1.70 14.20
N ASP A 103 34.95 -2.68 14.76
CA ASP A 103 36.39 -2.75 14.67
C ASP A 103 36.90 -2.84 13.23
N PHE A 104 36.23 -3.66 12.41
CA PHE A 104 36.57 -3.77 11.00
C PHE A 104 36.36 -2.44 10.27
N LEU A 105 35.24 -1.76 10.51
CA LEU A 105 34.95 -0.46 9.91
C LEU A 105 35.91 0.62 10.35
N GLU A 106 36.30 0.67 11.64
CA GLU A 106 37.28 1.64 12.15
C GLU A 106 38.65 1.41 11.52
N LYS A 107 39.09 0.14 11.40
CA LYS A 107 40.38 -0.23 10.81
C LYS A 107 40.47 0.12 9.34
N TYR A 108 39.36 0.07 8.61
CA TYR A 108 39.31 0.24 7.17
C TYR A 108 38.49 1.44 6.72
N LYS A 109 38.25 2.44 7.56
CA LYS A 109 37.38 3.61 7.38
C LYS A 109 37.61 4.39 6.08
N ASP A 110 38.84 4.43 5.58
CA ASP A 110 39.19 5.13 4.34
C ASP A 110 39.02 4.26 3.06
N LYS A 111 38.73 2.96 3.20
CA LYS A 111 38.73 2.00 2.10
C LYS A 111 37.47 1.14 1.98
N ALA A 112 36.66 1.08 3.03
CA ALA A 112 35.46 0.24 3.07
C ALA A 112 34.20 1.11 3.06
N ASN A 113 33.26 0.81 2.17
CA ASN A 113 31.89 1.36 2.28
C ASN A 113 31.21 0.75 3.50
N GLU A 114 30.80 1.59 4.43
CA GLU A 114 30.09 1.20 5.67
C GLU A 114 28.77 0.46 5.36
N ASP A 115 28.16 0.75 4.22
CA ASP A 115 26.81 0.36 3.83
C ASP A 115 26.60 -1.14 3.56
N GLN A 116 27.65 -1.97 3.60
CA GLN A 116 27.54 -3.40 3.23
C GLN A 116 27.59 -4.36 4.41
N ILE A 117 27.80 -3.88 5.63
CA ILE A 117 27.87 -4.71 6.84
C ILE A 117 26.50 -4.64 7.55
N ILE A 118 25.96 -5.82 7.85
CA ILE A 118 24.62 -5.96 8.42
C ILE A 118 24.65 -5.81 9.95
N GLY A 119 25.63 -6.43 10.63
CA GLY A 119 25.71 -6.51 12.09
C GLY A 119 26.44 -5.33 12.73
N HIS A 120 25.79 -4.59 13.66
CA HIS A 120 26.37 -3.44 14.33
C HIS A 120 26.42 -3.53 15.86
N PHE A 121 25.64 -4.41 16.50
CA PHE A 121 25.39 -4.35 17.94
C PHE A 121 26.09 -5.43 18.77
N GLY A 122 26.70 -6.46 18.15
CA GLY A 122 27.36 -7.56 18.84
C GLY A 122 26.43 -8.40 19.75
N LEU A 123 25.13 -8.40 19.47
CA LEU A 123 24.13 -9.11 20.27
C LEU A 123 23.40 -10.21 19.49
N GLY A 124 23.45 -10.19 18.15
CA GLY A 124 22.71 -11.09 17.30
C GLY A 124 23.01 -12.57 17.52
N PHE A 125 24.28 -12.91 17.77
CA PHE A 125 24.70 -14.28 18.06
C PHE A 125 23.97 -14.90 19.27
N TYR A 126 23.75 -14.12 20.32
CA TYR A 126 23.12 -14.62 21.55
C TYR A 126 21.64 -14.97 21.40
N SER A 127 21.01 -14.60 20.28
CA SER A 127 19.66 -15.08 19.93
C SER A 127 19.60 -16.61 19.80
N ALA A 128 20.73 -17.28 19.53
CA ALA A 128 20.85 -18.73 19.49
C ALA A 128 20.39 -19.39 20.81
N PHE A 129 20.70 -18.77 21.94
CA PHE A 129 20.32 -19.29 23.26
C PHE A 129 18.83 -19.11 23.62
N MET A 130 18.04 -18.49 22.76
CA MET A 130 16.57 -18.49 22.92
C MET A 130 15.98 -19.84 22.56
N VAL A 131 16.65 -20.59 21.69
CA VAL A 131 16.16 -21.83 21.08
C VAL A 131 17.04 -23.05 21.36
N ALA A 132 18.25 -22.84 21.89
CA ALA A 132 19.21 -23.92 22.17
C ALA A 132 19.56 -23.98 23.66
N ASP A 133 19.72 -25.19 24.18
CA ASP A 133 20.26 -25.48 25.49
C ASP A 133 21.79 -25.42 25.47
N GLU A 134 22.41 -25.69 24.32
CA GLU A 134 23.84 -25.70 24.12
C GLU A 134 24.19 -25.21 22.71
N VAL A 135 25.26 -24.46 22.57
CA VAL A 135 25.76 -23.89 21.29
C VAL A 135 27.25 -24.22 21.16
N HIS A 136 27.59 -24.82 20.00
CA HIS A 136 28.98 -25.10 19.64
C HIS A 136 29.41 -24.23 18.45
N ILE A 137 30.66 -23.77 18.47
CA ILE A 137 31.31 -23.06 17.37
C ILE A 137 32.61 -23.78 17.01
N ASP A 138 32.71 -24.21 15.75
CA ASP A 138 33.97 -24.68 15.15
C ASP A 138 34.41 -23.67 14.11
N THR A 139 35.55 -23.02 14.27
CA THR A 139 36.00 -21.94 13.40
C THR A 139 37.46 -22.03 13.05
N LEU A 140 37.83 -21.65 11.83
CA LEU A 140 39.21 -21.52 11.35
C LEU A 140 39.36 -20.18 10.63
N SER A 141 40.28 -19.34 11.15
CA SER A 141 40.55 -18.02 10.60
C SER A 141 41.31 -18.11 9.24
N TYR A 142 41.05 -17.13 8.36
CA TYR A 142 41.75 -16.93 7.09
C TYR A 142 43.23 -16.59 7.26
N LYS A 143 43.66 -16.22 8.47
CA LYS A 143 45.02 -15.78 8.75
C LYS A 143 46.01 -16.94 8.64
N ASP A 144 47.15 -16.68 8.02
CA ASP A 144 48.20 -17.68 7.85
C ASP A 144 48.67 -18.25 9.18
N GLY A 145 48.69 -19.58 9.27
CA GLY A 145 49.12 -20.30 10.44
C GLY A 145 48.11 -20.31 11.61
N ALA A 146 46.89 -19.87 11.39
CA ALA A 146 45.82 -20.00 12.38
C ALA A 146 45.50 -21.47 12.68
N THR A 147 45.19 -21.78 13.92
CA THR A 147 44.68 -23.09 14.37
C THR A 147 43.19 -23.01 14.50
N ALA A 148 42.52 -24.12 14.16
CA ALA A 148 41.07 -24.22 14.29
C ALA A 148 40.67 -24.31 15.79
N VAL A 149 39.56 -23.68 16.12
CA VAL A 149 39.07 -23.53 17.51
C VAL A 149 37.69 -24.11 17.64
N HIS A 150 37.46 -24.88 18.67
CA HIS A 150 36.16 -25.31 19.15
C HIS A 150 35.79 -24.54 20.40
N TRP A 151 34.63 -23.96 20.45
CA TRP A 151 34.06 -23.27 21.60
C TRP A 151 32.67 -23.85 21.87
N GLU A 152 32.34 -24.05 23.16
CA GLU A 152 31.02 -24.57 23.55
C GLU A 152 30.52 -23.86 24.81
N CYS A 153 29.17 -23.64 24.88
CA CYS A 153 28.50 -22.99 26.01
C CYS A 153 27.07 -23.51 26.14
N ASP A 154 26.68 -23.79 27.39
CA ASP A 154 25.32 -24.24 27.75
C ASP A 154 24.30 -23.11 27.97
N GLY A 155 24.68 -21.89 27.59
CA GLY A 155 23.85 -20.69 27.80
C GLY A 155 23.90 -20.16 29.22
N GLY A 156 24.89 -20.60 30.02
CA GLY A 156 25.32 -20.00 31.27
C GLY A 156 26.34 -18.91 31.05
N THR A 157 27.15 -18.65 32.09
CA THR A 157 28.25 -17.66 32.06
C THR A 157 29.62 -18.28 31.82
N GLU A 158 29.66 -19.61 31.73
CA GLU A 158 30.89 -20.40 31.54
C GLU A 158 30.94 -20.93 30.11
N PHE A 159 32.13 -21.02 29.56
CA PHE A 159 32.38 -21.62 28.24
C PHE A 159 33.62 -22.49 28.31
N ASP A 160 33.67 -23.47 27.43
CA ASP A 160 34.87 -24.28 27.20
C ASP A 160 35.43 -24.00 25.80
N MET A 161 36.78 -23.93 25.69
CA MET A 161 37.44 -23.70 24.40
C MET A 161 38.63 -24.66 24.27
N LYS A 162 38.75 -25.30 23.08
CA LYS A 162 39.78 -26.28 22.75
C LYS A 162 40.12 -26.24 21.25
N ASP A 163 41.17 -26.94 20.85
CA ASP A 163 41.47 -27.12 19.41
C ASP A 163 40.37 -27.87 18.71
N SER A 164 40.05 -27.45 17.49
CA SER A 164 39.09 -28.13 16.58
C SER A 164 39.83 -28.88 15.47
N ASP A 165 39.17 -29.85 14.88
CA ASP A 165 39.64 -30.61 13.70
C ASP A 165 39.22 -29.99 12.37
N ARG A 166 38.61 -28.78 12.40
CA ARG A 166 38.18 -28.07 11.20
C ARG A 166 39.39 -27.72 10.31
N THR A 167 39.24 -28.02 9.01
CA THR A 167 40.31 -27.79 8.02
C THR A 167 39.97 -26.67 7.03
N GLU A 168 38.71 -26.26 6.95
CA GLU A 168 38.23 -25.25 6.03
C GLU A 168 38.07 -23.89 6.74
N VAL A 169 38.48 -22.82 6.08
CA VAL A 169 38.30 -21.46 6.57
C VAL A 169 36.82 -21.14 6.66
N GLY A 170 36.39 -20.46 7.72
CA GLY A 170 35.03 -20.09 8.01
C GLY A 170 34.56 -20.57 9.35
N THR A 171 33.24 -20.50 9.59
CA THR A 171 32.63 -20.80 10.89
C THR A 171 31.47 -21.79 10.74
N LYS A 172 31.39 -22.74 11.65
CA LYS A 172 30.26 -23.67 11.82
C LYS A 172 29.67 -23.46 13.21
N ILE A 173 28.39 -23.13 13.30
CA ILE A 173 27.63 -22.97 14.53
C ILE A 173 26.62 -24.10 14.63
N THR A 174 26.65 -24.90 15.66
CA THR A 174 25.70 -25.98 15.91
C THR A 174 24.86 -25.66 17.14
N LEU A 175 23.56 -25.60 16.98
CA LEU A 175 22.57 -25.40 18.04
C LEU A 175 21.97 -26.74 18.46
N PHE A 176 22.03 -27.08 19.73
CA PHE A 176 21.30 -28.19 20.33
C PHE A 176 19.98 -27.66 20.86
N LEU A 177 18.91 -27.92 20.12
CA LEU A 177 17.61 -27.27 20.35
C LEU A 177 16.97 -27.75 21.65
N ASN A 178 16.45 -26.80 22.42
CA ASN A 178 15.66 -27.08 23.62
C ASN A 178 14.27 -27.65 23.24
N GLU A 179 13.57 -28.22 24.22
CA GLU A 179 12.27 -28.89 24.01
C GLU A 179 11.18 -27.94 23.43
N ASP A 180 11.23 -26.65 23.76
CA ASP A 180 10.24 -25.67 23.30
C ASP A 180 10.52 -25.21 21.85
N ALA A 181 11.71 -25.46 21.31
CA ALA A 181 12.16 -25.02 19.99
C ALA A 181 12.29 -26.16 18.97
N LEU A 182 11.80 -27.37 19.27
CA LEU A 182 11.89 -28.53 18.38
C LEU A 182 11.16 -28.34 17.03
N GLU A 183 10.28 -27.36 16.92
CA GLU A 183 9.68 -27.00 15.65
C GLU A 183 10.72 -26.60 14.59
N PHE A 184 11.87 -26.05 15.00
CA PHE A 184 12.97 -25.65 14.12
C PHE A 184 13.83 -26.82 13.66
N ALA A 185 13.73 -28.01 14.28
CA ALA A 185 14.31 -29.26 13.77
C ALA A 185 13.55 -29.84 12.57
N ASN A 186 12.74 -29.03 11.91
CA ASN A 186 11.92 -29.40 10.76
C ASN A 186 12.34 -28.59 9.52
N GLU A 187 12.63 -29.28 8.40
CA GLU A 187 13.07 -28.64 7.15
C GLU A 187 12.04 -27.63 6.61
N TYR A 188 10.73 -27.93 6.70
CA TYR A 188 9.68 -27.03 6.21
C TYR A 188 9.64 -25.74 7.04
N ARG A 189 9.77 -25.86 8.36
CA ARG A 189 9.80 -24.68 9.25
C ARG A 189 11.06 -23.87 9.04
N ALA A 190 12.22 -24.51 8.90
CA ALA A 190 13.48 -23.85 8.59
C ALA A 190 13.39 -23.07 7.26
N ARG A 191 12.82 -23.70 6.23
CA ARG A 191 12.59 -23.06 4.92
C ARG A 191 11.70 -21.83 5.03
N GLU A 192 10.56 -21.95 5.70
CA GLU A 192 9.61 -20.86 5.92
C GLU A 192 10.29 -19.65 6.57
N VAL A 193 11.08 -19.88 7.62
CA VAL A 193 11.78 -18.82 8.36
C VAL A 193 12.89 -18.19 7.51
N ILE A 194 13.68 -18.99 6.79
CA ILE A 194 14.73 -18.48 5.89
C ILE A 194 14.08 -17.65 4.76
N GLU A 195 13.00 -18.13 4.17
CA GLU A 195 12.27 -17.40 3.14
C GLU A 195 11.64 -16.10 3.68
N LYS A 196 11.19 -16.07 4.93
CA LYS A 196 10.65 -14.87 5.58
C LYS A 196 11.70 -13.78 5.73
N TYR A 197 12.88 -14.09 6.28
CA TYR A 197 13.87 -13.09 6.69
C TYR A 197 15.03 -12.93 5.70
N CYS A 198 15.38 -13.97 4.97
CA CYS A 198 16.64 -14.07 4.24
C CYS A 198 16.48 -14.18 2.73
N SER A 199 15.25 -14.07 2.19
CA SER A 199 14.92 -14.27 0.75
C SER A 199 15.80 -13.46 -0.22
N PHE A 200 16.39 -12.37 0.24
CA PHE A 200 17.15 -11.46 -0.62
C PHE A 200 18.55 -11.16 -0.11
N MET A 201 19.04 -11.93 0.86
CA MET A 201 20.41 -11.75 1.36
C MET A 201 21.47 -11.92 0.25
N PRO A 202 22.61 -11.20 0.33
CA PRO A 202 23.58 -11.11 -0.77
C PRO A 202 24.45 -12.35 -0.96
N VAL A 203 24.31 -13.37 -0.13
CA VAL A 203 25.08 -14.64 -0.20
C VAL A 203 24.11 -15.79 -0.40
N PRO A 204 24.39 -16.75 -1.30
CA PRO A 204 23.56 -17.94 -1.51
C PRO A 204 23.39 -18.75 -0.20
N ILE A 205 22.17 -19.13 0.12
CA ILE A 205 21.81 -19.89 1.32
C ILE A 205 21.22 -21.24 0.89
N TYR A 206 21.85 -22.32 1.32
CA TYR A 206 21.43 -23.68 1.04
C TYR A 206 20.86 -24.32 2.29
N LEU A 207 19.69 -24.95 2.15
CA LEU A 207 19.07 -25.73 3.23
C LEU A 207 19.11 -27.20 2.89
N THR A 208 19.62 -28.00 3.82
CA THR A 208 19.70 -29.45 3.70
C THR A 208 19.23 -30.14 4.98
N LYS A 209 18.68 -31.34 4.83
CA LYS A 209 18.37 -32.21 5.96
C LYS A 209 19.54 -33.19 6.14
N ALA A 210 20.03 -33.34 7.39
CA ALA A 210 21.00 -34.37 7.70
C ALA A 210 20.47 -35.74 7.34
N ASN A 211 21.32 -36.63 6.83
CA ASN A 211 20.96 -37.99 6.42
C ASN A 211 19.86 -38.05 5.34
N ALA A 212 19.64 -36.97 4.57
CA ALA A 212 18.70 -37.01 3.44
C ALA A 212 19.18 -37.99 2.36
N GLU A 213 18.27 -38.74 1.82
CA GLU A 213 18.59 -39.62 0.65
C GLU A 213 18.98 -38.73 -0.54
N PRO A 214 20.02 -39.10 -1.31
CA PRO A 214 20.43 -38.37 -2.50
C PRO A 214 19.27 -38.22 -3.48
N GLN A 215 18.96 -37.04 -3.88
CA GLN A 215 18.00 -36.72 -4.94
C GLN A 215 18.70 -36.67 -6.30
N TYR A 216 18.01 -37.09 -7.34
CA TYR A 216 18.55 -37.15 -8.70
C TYR A 216 17.67 -36.31 -9.62
N GLU A 217 18.30 -35.71 -10.63
CA GLU A 217 17.61 -35.04 -11.73
C GLU A 217 18.14 -35.53 -13.06
N THR A 218 17.32 -35.44 -14.10
CA THR A 218 17.70 -35.86 -15.46
C THR A 218 17.85 -34.62 -16.32
N ILE A 219 19.03 -34.45 -16.88
CA ILE A 219 19.39 -33.31 -17.76
C ILE A 219 19.74 -33.80 -19.17
N GLN A 220 19.75 -32.86 -20.13
CA GLN A 220 20.33 -33.13 -21.43
C GLN A 220 21.88 -33.11 -21.34
N PRO A 221 22.59 -33.86 -22.18
CA PRO A 221 24.07 -33.84 -22.18
C PRO A 221 24.68 -32.44 -22.39
N GLU A 222 23.94 -31.56 -23.08
CA GLU A 222 24.33 -30.18 -23.38
C GLU A 222 24.28 -29.28 -22.14
N ASP A 223 23.41 -29.63 -21.16
CA ASP A 223 23.20 -28.87 -19.91
C ASP A 223 24.16 -29.32 -18.80
N LYS A 224 25.09 -30.25 -19.10
CA LYS A 224 26.05 -30.75 -18.12
C LYS A 224 27.06 -29.70 -17.73
N LEU A 225 27.21 -29.47 -16.42
CA LEU A 225 28.29 -28.65 -15.85
C LEU A 225 29.47 -29.53 -15.41
N ASP A 226 30.64 -28.91 -15.32
CA ASP A 226 31.88 -29.61 -14.87
C ASP A 226 31.76 -30.10 -13.41
N THR A 227 30.91 -29.48 -12.63
CA THR A 227 30.61 -29.81 -11.22
C THR A 227 29.62 -30.95 -11.06
N ASP A 228 28.96 -31.41 -12.13
CA ASP A 228 27.89 -32.41 -12.01
C ASP A 228 28.44 -33.82 -11.79
N THR A 229 27.92 -34.51 -10.79
CA THR A 229 28.18 -35.91 -10.55
C THR A 229 27.19 -36.74 -11.35
N VAL A 230 27.65 -37.31 -12.47
CA VAL A 230 26.83 -38.19 -13.31
C VAL A 230 26.73 -39.57 -12.65
N ILE A 231 25.51 -40.01 -12.39
CA ILE A 231 25.20 -41.32 -11.79
C ILE A 231 24.93 -42.35 -12.89
N GLU A 232 24.17 -41.96 -13.92
CA GLU A 232 23.73 -42.86 -14.96
C GLU A 232 23.51 -42.09 -16.28
N THR A 233 23.83 -42.74 -17.41
CA THR A 233 23.46 -42.27 -18.74
C THR A 233 22.25 -43.04 -19.23
N ILE A 234 21.12 -42.38 -19.42
CA ILE A 234 19.88 -42.98 -19.89
C ILE A 234 19.84 -42.82 -21.42
N VAL A 235 19.86 -43.93 -22.14
CA VAL A 235 19.78 -43.91 -23.62
C VAL A 235 18.37 -44.43 -23.98
N GLU A 236 17.59 -43.56 -24.58
CA GLU A 236 16.31 -43.91 -25.21
C GLU A 236 16.57 -44.23 -26.69
N GLU A 237 16.44 -45.49 -27.05
CA GLU A 237 16.65 -45.90 -28.45
C GLU A 237 15.58 -45.35 -29.39
N ALA A 238 15.95 -45.09 -30.64
CA ALA A 238 15.03 -44.59 -31.65
C ALA A 238 13.83 -45.50 -31.82
N LYS A 239 12.63 -44.97 -31.77
CA LYS A 239 11.40 -45.72 -32.07
C LYS A 239 11.06 -45.55 -33.53
N THR A 240 10.97 -46.67 -34.22
CA THR A 240 10.59 -46.74 -35.64
C THR A 240 9.20 -47.40 -35.75
N GLU A 241 8.33 -46.89 -36.57
CA GLU A 241 7.03 -47.46 -36.92
C GLU A 241 7.01 -47.76 -38.44
N GLU A 242 6.48 -48.94 -38.82
CA GLU A 242 6.18 -49.21 -40.21
C GLU A 242 4.92 -48.49 -40.65
N LYS A 243 5.01 -47.54 -41.56
CA LYS A 243 3.85 -46.93 -42.22
C LYS A 243 3.80 -47.35 -43.70
N GLU A 244 2.60 -47.71 -44.14
CA GLU A 244 2.35 -47.92 -45.57
C GLU A 244 2.28 -46.57 -46.28
N ASN A 245 3.13 -46.40 -47.32
CA ASN A 245 3.05 -45.22 -48.18
C ASN A 245 1.89 -45.36 -49.19
N GLU A 246 1.57 -44.29 -49.90
CA GLU A 246 0.46 -44.24 -50.86
C GLU A 246 0.57 -45.31 -51.97
N ASN A 247 1.70 -45.97 -52.15
CA ASN A 247 1.95 -47.02 -53.13
C ASN A 247 1.83 -48.46 -52.57
N GLY A 248 1.45 -48.61 -51.25
CA GLY A 248 1.32 -49.88 -50.61
C GLY A 248 2.62 -50.55 -50.14
N GLU A 249 3.74 -49.81 -50.18
CA GLU A 249 5.03 -50.27 -49.69
C GLU A 249 5.21 -49.86 -48.21
N LYS A 250 5.75 -50.78 -47.40
CA LYS A 250 6.07 -50.52 -46.00
C LYS A 250 7.36 -49.72 -45.90
N GLU A 251 7.26 -48.54 -45.41
CA GLU A 251 8.39 -47.67 -45.08
C GLU A 251 8.54 -47.56 -43.55
N VAL A 252 9.78 -47.81 -43.09
CA VAL A 252 10.11 -47.63 -41.67
C VAL A 252 10.36 -46.14 -41.40
N VAL A 253 9.44 -45.48 -40.74
CA VAL A 253 9.56 -44.07 -40.36
C VAL A 253 10.02 -43.98 -38.93
N GLU A 254 11.09 -43.25 -38.71
CA GLU A 254 11.57 -42.92 -37.39
C GLU A 254 10.58 -41.96 -36.70
N VAL A 255 9.90 -42.44 -35.62
CA VAL A 255 8.88 -41.67 -34.89
C VAL A 255 9.49 -40.83 -33.76
N SER A 256 10.59 -41.29 -33.18
CA SER A 256 11.40 -40.52 -32.25
C SER A 256 12.87 -40.82 -32.40
N PRO A 257 13.75 -39.82 -32.48
CA PRO A 257 15.18 -40.00 -32.57
C PRO A 257 15.76 -40.59 -31.29
N ARG A 258 16.92 -41.23 -31.41
CA ARG A 258 17.69 -41.63 -30.24
C ARG A 258 18.06 -40.46 -29.42
N THR A 259 17.71 -40.45 -28.12
CA THR A 259 18.04 -39.38 -27.18
C THR A 259 18.87 -39.92 -26.02
N GLU A 260 19.92 -39.20 -25.66
CA GLU A 260 20.70 -39.44 -24.44
C GLU A 260 20.31 -38.42 -23.39
N LYS A 261 20.11 -38.88 -22.16
CA LYS A 261 19.88 -38.03 -20.99
C LYS A 261 20.84 -38.44 -19.89
N LEU A 262 21.29 -37.50 -19.11
CA LEU A 262 22.19 -37.77 -17.99
C LEU A 262 21.40 -37.67 -16.69
N LYS A 263 21.43 -38.71 -15.86
CA LYS A 263 20.94 -38.68 -14.50
C LYS A 263 22.08 -38.21 -13.60
N ILE A 264 21.95 -37.05 -13.04
CA ILE A 264 22.94 -36.44 -12.16
C ILE A 264 22.40 -36.36 -10.72
N LEU A 265 23.33 -36.21 -9.77
CA LEU A 265 22.93 -35.79 -8.43
C LEU A 265 22.27 -34.40 -8.54
N LYS A 266 21.09 -34.26 -7.96
CA LYS A 266 20.35 -32.97 -8.04
C LYS A 266 21.20 -31.83 -7.53
N ARG A 267 21.33 -30.80 -8.35
CA ARG A 267 22.10 -29.60 -8.01
C ARG A 267 21.49 -28.90 -6.80
N PRO A 268 22.27 -28.46 -5.83
CA PRO A 268 21.78 -27.62 -4.75
C PRO A 268 21.28 -26.29 -5.33
N VAL A 269 20.07 -25.87 -4.92
CA VAL A 269 19.47 -24.59 -5.33
C VAL A 269 19.41 -23.68 -4.11
N PRO A 270 19.94 -22.47 -4.18
CA PRO A 270 19.83 -21.53 -3.07
C PRO A 270 18.37 -21.12 -2.85
N LEU A 271 17.98 -20.91 -1.59
CA LEU A 271 16.64 -20.48 -1.20
C LEU A 271 16.37 -19.01 -1.47
N ASN A 272 17.44 -18.21 -1.55
CA ASN A 272 17.36 -16.77 -1.68
C ASN A 272 17.77 -16.29 -3.08
N ASP A 273 17.39 -15.06 -3.38
CA ASP A 273 17.77 -14.32 -4.58
C ASP A 273 18.82 -13.26 -4.20
N THR A 274 20.06 -13.49 -4.56
CA THR A 274 21.18 -12.63 -4.17
C THR A 274 21.24 -11.29 -4.90
N ASN A 275 20.48 -11.16 -5.99
CA ASN A 275 20.44 -9.97 -6.84
C ASN A 275 18.99 -9.53 -7.07
N PRO A 276 18.27 -9.09 -6.03
CA PRO A 276 16.87 -8.73 -6.16
C PRO A 276 16.68 -7.55 -7.12
N LEU A 277 15.51 -7.52 -7.77
CA LEU A 277 15.24 -6.58 -8.86
C LEU A 277 15.47 -5.11 -8.49
N TRP A 278 15.22 -4.72 -7.24
CA TRP A 278 15.40 -3.33 -6.78
C TRP A 278 16.86 -2.87 -6.68
N THR A 279 17.82 -3.80 -6.75
CA THR A 279 19.25 -3.45 -6.73
C THR A 279 19.78 -3.08 -8.13
N LYS A 280 19.05 -3.46 -9.18
CA LYS A 280 19.38 -3.11 -10.58
C LYS A 280 19.04 -1.64 -10.86
N THR A 281 19.68 -1.08 -11.89
CA THR A 281 19.25 0.23 -12.42
C THR A 281 17.91 0.10 -13.13
N PRO A 282 16.98 1.08 -12.99
CA PRO A 282 15.66 1.02 -13.63
C PRO A 282 15.71 0.81 -15.15
N SER A 283 16.76 1.32 -15.83
CA SER A 283 16.96 1.19 -17.29
C SER A 283 17.36 -0.22 -17.74
N GLU A 284 17.78 -1.08 -16.82
CA GLU A 284 18.19 -2.46 -17.10
C GLU A 284 17.07 -3.47 -16.85
N CYS A 285 15.93 -3.00 -16.32
CA CYS A 285 14.78 -3.83 -15.95
C CYS A 285 13.70 -3.79 -17.02
N THR A 286 13.13 -4.93 -17.33
CA THR A 286 11.97 -5.06 -18.23
C THR A 286 10.64 -5.09 -17.47
N ASP A 287 9.54 -4.79 -18.14
CA ASP A 287 8.19 -4.86 -17.57
C ASP A 287 7.84 -6.27 -17.09
N GLU A 288 8.32 -7.30 -17.79
CA GLU A 288 8.13 -8.69 -17.43
C GLU A 288 8.86 -9.05 -16.14
N GLU A 289 10.08 -8.52 -15.92
CA GLU A 289 10.81 -8.70 -14.67
C GLU A 289 10.08 -8.03 -13.49
N TYR A 290 9.53 -6.81 -13.67
CA TYR A 290 8.73 -6.15 -12.63
C TYR A 290 7.47 -6.95 -12.25
N LYS A 291 6.75 -7.46 -13.26
CA LYS A 291 5.55 -8.27 -13.02
C LYS A 291 5.87 -9.63 -12.39
N ALA A 292 6.96 -10.26 -12.82
CA ALA A 292 7.42 -11.53 -12.25
C ALA A 292 7.85 -11.35 -10.78
N PHE A 293 8.57 -10.27 -10.49
CA PHE A 293 8.99 -9.91 -9.14
C PHE A 293 7.78 -9.63 -8.24
N TYR A 294 6.80 -8.87 -8.73
CA TYR A 294 5.55 -8.60 -8.02
C TYR A 294 4.83 -9.90 -7.62
N ARG A 295 4.65 -10.81 -8.57
CA ARG A 295 4.02 -12.13 -8.31
C ARG A 295 4.80 -12.96 -7.30
N LYS A 296 6.14 -12.98 -7.43
CA LYS A 296 7.03 -13.72 -6.53
C LYS A 296 6.94 -13.22 -5.07
N VAL A 297 6.97 -11.90 -4.87
CA VAL A 297 7.07 -11.30 -3.52
C VAL A 297 5.73 -11.23 -2.81
N PHE A 298 4.65 -10.91 -3.56
CA PHE A 298 3.33 -10.65 -2.96
C PHE A 298 2.33 -11.79 -3.18
N MET A 299 2.72 -12.84 -3.90
CA MET A 299 1.84 -13.98 -4.24
C MET A 299 0.51 -13.54 -4.86
N ASP A 300 0.53 -12.38 -5.54
CA ASP A 300 -0.63 -11.76 -6.16
C ASP A 300 -0.58 -12.02 -7.68
N TYR A 301 -1.60 -12.72 -8.17
CA TYR A 301 -1.72 -13.07 -9.59
C TYR A 301 -2.37 -11.96 -10.44
N LYS A 302 -2.93 -10.93 -9.81
CA LYS A 302 -3.41 -9.73 -10.53
C LYS A 302 -2.20 -8.88 -10.89
N GLU A 303 -2.12 -8.46 -12.13
CA GLU A 303 -1.03 -7.56 -12.55
C GLU A 303 -1.19 -6.18 -11.91
N PRO A 304 -0.09 -5.56 -11.45
CA PRO A 304 -0.11 -4.17 -10.98
C PRO A 304 -0.43 -3.23 -12.15
N LEU A 305 -1.04 -2.09 -11.85
CA LEU A 305 -1.34 -1.05 -12.84
C LEU A 305 -0.06 -0.43 -13.41
N PHE A 306 0.86 -0.09 -12.52
CA PHE A 306 2.20 0.43 -12.81
C PHE A 306 3.05 0.37 -11.54
N TRP A 307 4.31 0.79 -11.65
CA TRP A 307 5.27 0.78 -10.54
C TRP A 307 6.19 2.00 -10.57
N ILE A 308 6.84 2.21 -9.43
CA ILE A 308 7.86 3.22 -9.24
C ILE A 308 9.12 2.53 -8.74
N HIS A 309 10.19 2.54 -9.53
CA HIS A 309 11.49 2.07 -9.09
C HIS A 309 12.22 3.23 -8.41
N LEU A 310 12.47 3.08 -7.11
CA LEU A 310 13.21 4.03 -6.29
C LEU A 310 14.70 3.69 -6.35
N ASN A 311 15.52 4.67 -6.64
CA ASN A 311 16.97 4.56 -6.60
C ASN A 311 17.56 5.91 -6.21
N MET A 312 18.14 6.00 -5.03
CA MET A 312 18.74 7.22 -4.50
C MET A 312 19.96 6.86 -3.65
N ASP A 313 21.07 7.53 -3.94
CA ASP A 313 22.34 7.34 -3.24
C ASP A 313 22.69 8.50 -2.29
N TYR A 314 22.04 9.67 -2.43
CA TYR A 314 22.27 10.85 -1.59
C TYR A 314 20.97 11.66 -1.41
N PRO A 315 20.64 12.20 -0.22
CA PRO A 315 21.41 12.25 1.04
C PRO A 315 21.33 10.96 1.89
N PHE A 316 20.68 9.91 1.42
CA PHE A 316 20.61 8.59 2.04
C PHE A 316 20.46 7.52 0.98
N ASN A 317 20.96 6.33 1.24
CA ASN A 317 20.79 5.17 0.36
C ASN A 317 19.36 4.65 0.49
N LEU A 318 18.62 4.69 -0.62
CA LEU A 318 17.26 4.13 -0.67
C LEU A 318 17.01 3.52 -2.03
N LYS A 319 16.76 2.22 -2.03
CA LYS A 319 16.36 1.46 -3.21
C LYS A 319 15.01 0.79 -2.96
N GLY A 320 14.27 0.53 -4.01
CA GLY A 320 12.99 -0.14 -3.82
C GLY A 320 12.11 -0.09 -5.04
N ILE A 321 10.98 -0.80 -4.96
CA ILE A 321 9.96 -0.79 -6.00
C ILE A 321 8.60 -0.69 -5.31
N LEU A 322 7.84 0.35 -5.66
CA LEU A 322 6.47 0.52 -5.22
C LEU A 322 5.52 0.17 -6.36
N TYR A 323 4.56 -0.68 -6.11
CA TYR A 323 3.54 -1.11 -7.06
C TYR A 323 2.18 -0.54 -6.70
N PHE A 324 1.47 -0.06 -7.70
CA PHE A 324 0.06 0.29 -7.60
C PHE A 324 -0.77 -0.93 -7.98
N PRO A 325 -1.36 -1.64 -7.00
CA PRO A 325 -2.19 -2.80 -7.28
C PRO A 325 -3.53 -2.37 -7.88
N LYS A 326 -4.16 -3.25 -8.63
CA LYS A 326 -5.55 -3.08 -9.04
C LYS A 326 -6.44 -3.39 -7.83
N ILE A 327 -7.11 -2.37 -7.30
CA ILE A 327 -7.97 -2.48 -6.12
C ILE A 327 -9.37 -2.89 -6.56
N ASN A 328 -9.89 -3.98 -6.02
CA ASN A 328 -11.29 -4.31 -6.16
C ASN A 328 -12.03 -3.92 -4.87
N THR A 329 -12.60 -2.72 -4.87
CA THR A 329 -13.23 -2.10 -3.68
C THR A 329 -14.43 -2.87 -3.12
N GLU A 330 -14.97 -3.85 -3.85
CA GLU A 330 -16.12 -4.63 -3.40
C GLU A 330 -15.75 -5.82 -2.50
N TYR A 331 -14.53 -6.38 -2.60
CA TYR A 331 -14.18 -7.66 -1.98
C TYR A 331 -12.79 -7.72 -1.33
N ASP A 332 -11.88 -6.79 -1.64
CA ASP A 332 -10.52 -6.84 -1.12
C ASP A 332 -10.37 -5.93 0.12
N SER A 333 -9.74 -6.45 1.17
CA SER A 333 -9.22 -5.58 2.22
C SER A 333 -8.22 -4.60 1.59
N ILE A 334 -8.42 -3.33 1.82
CA ILE A 334 -7.65 -2.24 1.20
C ILE A 334 -6.24 -2.12 1.84
N GLU A 335 -5.70 -3.19 2.39
CA GLU A 335 -4.38 -3.19 3.00
C GLU A 335 -3.33 -3.66 2.01
N GLY A 336 -2.48 -2.74 1.59
CA GLY A 336 -1.25 -3.05 0.87
C GLY A 336 -0.20 -3.66 1.80
N THR A 337 0.92 -4.07 1.23
CA THR A 337 2.06 -4.58 1.99
C THR A 337 3.34 -3.96 1.45
N ILE A 338 3.98 -3.12 2.25
CA ILE A 338 5.31 -2.59 1.94
C ILE A 338 6.32 -3.24 2.88
N LYS A 339 7.19 -4.06 2.29
CA LYS A 339 8.25 -4.79 2.99
C LYS A 339 9.49 -3.91 3.13
N LEU A 340 9.96 -3.72 4.36
CA LEU A 340 11.15 -2.94 4.65
C LEU A 340 12.35 -3.85 4.83
N TYR A 341 13.43 -3.50 4.13
CA TYR A 341 14.73 -4.16 4.20
C TYR A 341 15.81 -3.17 4.64
N ASN A 342 16.88 -3.70 5.19
CA ASN A 342 18.13 -2.99 5.46
C ASN A 342 19.27 -3.90 4.99
N ASN A 343 20.02 -3.46 4.00
CA ASN A 343 21.04 -4.29 3.34
C ASN A 343 20.49 -5.67 2.89
N GLN A 344 19.32 -5.66 2.21
CA GLN A 344 18.63 -6.88 1.72
C GLN A 344 18.14 -7.84 2.84
N VAL A 345 18.24 -7.44 4.11
CA VAL A 345 17.71 -8.18 5.26
C VAL A 345 16.32 -7.66 5.60
N PHE A 346 15.35 -8.56 5.69
CA PHE A 346 13.99 -8.18 6.04
C PHE A 346 13.89 -7.69 7.49
N ILE A 347 13.24 -6.54 7.66
CA ILE A 347 13.02 -5.89 8.96
C ILE A 347 11.59 -6.11 9.43
N ALA A 348 10.63 -5.57 8.70
CA ALA A 348 9.21 -5.69 9.00
C ALA A 348 8.34 -5.23 7.82
N ASP A 349 7.03 -5.46 7.94
CA ASP A 349 6.02 -4.95 7.02
C ASP A 349 5.39 -3.67 7.53
N ASN A 350 5.03 -2.76 6.62
CA ASN A 350 4.18 -1.59 6.86
C ASN A 350 4.59 -0.70 8.05
N ILE A 351 5.88 -0.39 8.20
CA ILE A 351 6.37 0.46 9.28
C ILE A 351 5.89 1.91 9.07
N LYS A 352 4.96 2.37 9.90
CA LYS A 352 4.27 3.68 9.81
C LYS A 352 5.21 4.87 9.93
N GLU A 353 6.33 4.71 10.58
CA GLU A 353 7.35 5.74 10.76
C GLU A 353 8.05 6.09 9.44
N VAL A 354 8.26 5.09 8.56
CA VAL A 354 8.92 5.26 7.25
C VAL A 354 7.91 5.49 6.14
N ILE A 355 6.83 4.75 6.18
CA ILE A 355 5.83 4.73 5.10
C ILE A 355 4.68 5.66 5.46
N PRO A 356 4.43 6.73 4.70
CA PRO A 356 3.24 7.54 4.88
C PRO A 356 1.96 6.71 4.90
N GLU A 357 1.04 7.02 5.80
CA GLU A 357 -0.19 6.23 6.01
C GLU A 357 -0.96 5.98 4.71
N PHE A 358 -1.04 6.98 3.85
CA PHE A 358 -1.76 6.87 2.58
C PHE A 358 -1.06 5.95 1.55
N LEU A 359 0.25 5.72 1.69
CA LEU A 359 1.01 4.79 0.85
C LEU A 359 0.88 3.32 1.29
N MET A 360 0.33 3.06 2.47
CA MET A 360 0.09 1.69 2.96
C MET A 360 -0.96 0.91 2.15
N LEU A 361 -1.61 1.56 1.21
CA LEU A 361 -2.48 0.89 0.22
C LEU A 361 -1.69 0.25 -0.93
N LEU A 362 -0.42 0.61 -1.08
CA LEU A 362 0.48 0.09 -2.11
C LEU A 362 1.10 -1.23 -1.67
N LYS A 363 1.61 -1.98 -2.65
CA LYS A 363 2.52 -3.10 -2.42
C LYS A 363 3.92 -2.69 -2.84
N GLY A 364 4.94 -3.10 -2.08
CA GLY A 364 6.29 -2.69 -2.45
C GLY A 364 7.37 -3.27 -1.56
N VAL A 365 8.59 -3.01 -1.98
CA VAL A 365 9.81 -3.28 -1.23
C VAL A 365 10.60 -1.99 -1.12
N ILE A 366 11.16 -1.73 0.05
CA ILE A 366 12.04 -0.60 0.32
C ILE A 366 13.25 -1.14 1.06
N ASP A 367 14.44 -0.86 0.54
CA ASP A 367 15.72 -1.20 1.14
C ASP A 367 16.48 0.09 1.43
N CYS A 368 16.78 0.33 2.70
CA CYS A 368 17.49 1.52 3.14
C CYS A 368 18.50 1.16 4.23
N PRO A 369 19.79 1.07 3.89
CA PRO A 369 20.87 0.79 4.84
C PRO A 369 21.00 1.80 5.98
N ASP A 370 20.69 3.06 5.72
CA ASP A 370 20.85 4.18 6.66
C ASP A 370 19.75 4.28 7.72
N LEU A 371 18.82 3.31 7.76
CA LEU A 371 17.71 3.35 8.73
C LEU A 371 18.23 3.20 10.17
N PRO A 372 17.84 4.09 11.09
CA PRO A 372 18.17 3.98 12.50
C PRO A 372 17.35 2.88 13.18
N LEU A 373 17.86 1.66 13.12
CA LEU A 373 17.22 0.49 13.71
C LEU A 373 17.52 0.40 15.22
N ASN A 374 16.55 -0.13 15.98
CA ASN A 374 16.82 -0.55 17.35
C ASN A 374 17.72 -1.79 17.38
N VAL A 375 18.16 -2.20 18.56
CA VAL A 375 19.07 -3.34 18.75
C VAL A 375 18.50 -4.64 18.19
N SER A 376 17.19 -4.86 18.32
CA SER A 376 16.49 -6.05 17.79
C SER A 376 16.14 -5.94 16.30
N ARG A 377 16.43 -4.82 15.67
CA ARG A 377 16.02 -4.50 14.27
C ARG A 377 14.53 -4.70 13.99
N SER A 378 13.69 -4.69 15.01
CA SER A 378 12.24 -4.87 14.89
C SER A 378 11.47 -3.56 14.90
N ALA A 379 12.11 -2.44 15.23
CA ALA A 379 11.52 -1.12 15.26
C ALA A 379 12.56 -0.03 14.94
N LEU A 380 12.07 1.11 14.51
CA LEU A 380 12.88 2.29 14.22
C LEU A 380 12.98 3.18 15.46
N GLN A 381 14.13 3.83 15.62
CA GLN A 381 14.22 4.98 16.51
C GLN A 381 13.54 6.17 15.79
N ASN A 382 12.63 6.84 16.50
CA ASN A 382 11.90 7.98 15.96
C ASN A 382 12.87 9.16 15.79
N ASP A 383 13.41 9.31 14.58
CA ASP A 383 14.39 10.32 14.21
C ASP A 383 13.83 11.19 13.07
N GLY A 384 14.24 12.47 13.04
CA GLY A 384 13.98 13.40 11.95
C GLY A 384 14.45 12.89 10.57
N PHE A 385 15.39 11.95 10.55
CA PHE A 385 15.87 11.26 9.36
C PHE A 385 14.80 10.39 8.70
N VAL A 386 14.08 9.59 9.50
CA VAL A 386 12.96 8.74 9.03
C VAL A 386 11.88 9.57 8.33
N LYS A 387 11.57 10.75 8.89
CA LYS A 387 10.63 11.68 8.26
C LYS A 387 11.11 12.18 6.89
N LYS A 388 12.41 12.39 6.70
CA LYS A 388 12.96 12.80 5.39
C LYS A 388 12.78 11.70 4.34
N ILE A 389 12.93 10.43 4.72
CA ILE A 389 12.67 9.28 3.84
C ILE A 389 11.20 9.27 3.44
N SER A 390 10.30 9.38 4.42
CA SER A 390 8.85 9.44 4.19
C SER A 390 8.44 10.58 3.24
N ASP A 391 8.96 11.80 3.48
CA ASP A 391 8.72 12.97 2.62
C ASP A 391 9.25 12.72 1.18
N TYR A 392 10.41 12.06 1.05
CA TYR A 392 10.98 11.73 -0.27
C TYR A 392 10.13 10.72 -1.03
N ILE A 393 9.68 9.66 -0.37
CA ILE A 393 8.81 8.65 -0.98
C ILE A 393 7.51 9.30 -1.47
N SER A 394 6.85 10.12 -0.62
CA SER A 394 5.66 10.89 -0.98
C SER A 394 5.90 11.76 -2.22
N LYS A 395 7.04 12.46 -2.25
CA LYS A 395 7.43 13.29 -3.39
C LYS A 395 7.58 12.48 -4.67
N LYS A 396 8.27 11.33 -4.63
CA LYS A 396 8.48 10.48 -5.80
C LYS A 396 7.19 9.89 -6.35
N VAL A 397 6.27 9.51 -5.45
CA VAL A 397 4.93 9.07 -5.85
C VAL A 397 4.18 10.19 -6.56
N ALA A 398 4.15 11.40 -5.99
CA ALA A 398 3.53 12.57 -6.64
C ALA A 398 4.16 12.85 -8.01
N ASP A 399 5.50 12.87 -8.09
CA ASP A 399 6.23 13.17 -9.33
C ASP A 399 5.91 12.13 -10.44
N LYS A 400 5.76 10.83 -10.11
CA LYS A 400 5.33 9.79 -11.08
C LYS A 400 3.90 10.01 -11.56
N LEU A 401 2.96 10.26 -10.64
CA LEU A 401 1.56 10.51 -10.98
C LEU A 401 1.40 11.75 -11.85
N ILE A 402 2.10 12.84 -11.53
CA ILE A 402 2.15 14.06 -12.32
C ILE A 402 2.73 13.80 -13.71
N GLY A 403 3.84 13.04 -13.77
CA GLY A 403 4.45 12.62 -15.02
C GLY A 403 3.47 11.87 -15.92
N MET A 404 2.76 10.88 -15.38
CA MET A 404 1.75 10.12 -16.12
C MET A 404 0.61 11.01 -16.62
N CYS A 405 0.10 11.93 -15.78
CA CYS A 405 -0.95 12.86 -16.20
C CYS A 405 -0.52 13.74 -17.38
N LYS A 406 0.78 14.14 -17.42
CA LYS A 406 1.31 15.01 -18.48
C LYS A 406 1.69 14.27 -19.76
N THR A 407 2.29 13.09 -19.65
CA THR A 407 2.92 12.38 -20.78
C THR A 407 2.18 11.13 -21.25
N GLU A 408 1.34 10.56 -20.36
CA GLU A 408 0.61 9.30 -20.58
C GLU A 408 -0.87 9.46 -20.17
N LYS A 409 -1.50 10.59 -20.61
CA LYS A 409 -2.85 10.98 -20.14
C LYS A 409 -3.89 9.87 -20.29
N GLU A 410 -3.89 9.12 -21.40
CA GLU A 410 -4.84 8.02 -21.64
C GLU A 410 -4.68 6.90 -20.59
N SER A 411 -3.44 6.54 -20.24
CA SER A 411 -3.16 5.53 -19.21
C SER A 411 -3.57 6.05 -17.83
N TYR A 412 -3.30 7.32 -17.54
CA TYR A 412 -3.67 7.95 -16.28
C TYR A 412 -5.19 8.00 -16.08
N GLU A 413 -5.95 8.38 -17.11
CA GLU A 413 -7.41 8.36 -17.11
C GLU A 413 -7.96 6.94 -16.94
N LYS A 414 -7.37 5.95 -17.63
CA LYS A 414 -7.75 4.53 -17.53
C LYS A 414 -7.58 3.97 -16.13
N TYR A 415 -6.55 4.41 -15.41
CA TYR A 415 -6.26 3.95 -14.05
C TYR A 415 -6.94 4.79 -12.97
N TRP A 416 -7.58 5.91 -13.35
CA TRP A 416 -8.08 6.90 -12.40
C TRP A 416 -9.04 6.33 -11.36
N ASP A 417 -9.97 5.48 -11.76
CA ASP A 417 -10.95 4.90 -10.84
C ASP A 417 -10.28 4.02 -9.76
N ASP A 418 -9.18 3.35 -10.11
CA ASP A 418 -8.39 2.53 -9.16
C ASP A 418 -7.49 3.39 -8.26
N ILE A 419 -6.91 4.49 -8.77
CA ILE A 419 -5.93 5.31 -8.04
C ILE A 419 -6.52 6.53 -7.34
N SER A 420 -7.70 6.98 -7.73
CA SER A 420 -8.31 8.20 -7.18
C SER A 420 -8.57 8.15 -5.67
N PRO A 421 -9.05 7.04 -5.06
CA PRO A 421 -9.24 6.97 -3.62
C PRO A 421 -7.91 7.13 -2.87
N PHE A 422 -6.84 6.54 -3.39
CA PHE A 422 -5.49 6.67 -2.87
C PHE A 422 -4.99 8.13 -2.92
N ILE A 423 -5.12 8.79 -4.08
CA ILE A 423 -4.67 10.18 -4.25
C ILE A 423 -5.47 11.12 -3.33
N LYS A 424 -6.80 10.95 -3.28
CA LYS A 424 -7.67 11.75 -2.41
C LYS A 424 -7.34 11.55 -0.94
N PHE A 425 -7.09 10.31 -0.51
CA PHE A 425 -6.67 10.02 0.86
C PHE A 425 -5.31 10.65 1.16
N GLY A 426 -4.36 10.58 0.24
CA GLY A 426 -3.06 11.25 0.34
C GLY A 426 -3.20 12.77 0.50
N CYS A 427 -4.08 13.40 -0.28
CA CYS A 427 -4.36 14.83 -0.17
C CYS A 427 -4.98 15.21 1.20
N LEU A 428 -5.82 14.34 1.76
CA LEU A 428 -6.39 14.56 3.09
C LEU A 428 -5.37 14.45 4.23
N LYS A 429 -4.35 13.60 4.08
CA LYS A 429 -3.36 13.30 5.12
C LYS A 429 -2.07 14.10 5.01
N ASP A 430 -1.64 14.44 3.81
CA ASP A 430 -0.37 15.13 3.53
C ASP A 430 -0.60 16.40 2.71
N THR A 431 -0.41 17.55 3.36
CA THR A 431 -0.59 18.86 2.75
C THR A 431 0.36 19.10 1.58
N LYS A 432 1.64 18.67 1.71
CA LYS A 432 2.64 18.83 0.65
C LYS A 432 2.32 17.99 -0.58
N PHE A 433 1.80 16.77 -0.34
CA PHE A 433 1.33 15.91 -1.41
C PHE A 433 0.12 16.53 -2.12
N CYS A 434 -0.85 17.05 -1.35
CA CYS A 434 -2.00 17.76 -1.89
C CYS A 434 -1.61 18.98 -2.75
N ASP A 435 -0.68 19.81 -2.26
CA ASP A 435 -0.20 20.98 -3.02
C ASP A 435 0.38 20.62 -4.39
N LYS A 436 1.06 19.47 -4.45
CA LYS A 436 1.62 18.96 -5.71
C LYS A 436 0.56 18.36 -6.64
N MET A 437 -0.41 17.65 -6.07
CA MET A 437 -1.41 16.88 -6.85
C MET A 437 -2.61 17.70 -7.27
N ASN A 438 -2.87 18.84 -6.63
CA ASN A 438 -4.11 19.64 -6.79
C ASN A 438 -4.52 19.86 -8.25
N ASP A 439 -3.56 20.22 -9.12
CA ASP A 439 -3.82 20.52 -10.54
C ASP A 439 -3.89 19.26 -11.44
N TYR A 440 -3.64 18.09 -10.88
CA TYR A 440 -3.58 16.80 -11.60
C TYR A 440 -4.63 15.81 -11.13
N ILE A 441 -5.54 16.24 -10.27
CA ILE A 441 -6.71 15.47 -9.85
C ILE A 441 -7.74 15.52 -10.97
N LEU A 442 -8.24 14.34 -11.35
CA LEU A 442 -9.25 14.24 -12.38
C LEU A 442 -10.65 14.15 -11.78
N PHE A 443 -11.58 14.79 -12.46
CA PHE A 443 -13.00 14.74 -12.19
C PHE A 443 -13.70 14.20 -13.44
N LYS A 444 -14.50 13.17 -13.29
CA LYS A 444 -15.28 12.59 -14.37
C LYS A 444 -16.58 13.38 -14.52
N ASN A 445 -16.84 13.92 -15.71
CA ASN A 445 -18.04 14.70 -15.97
C ASN A 445 -19.23 13.82 -16.40
N LEU A 446 -20.38 14.44 -16.66
CA LEU A 446 -21.61 13.74 -17.11
C LEU A 446 -21.49 13.08 -18.49
N ASP A 447 -20.51 13.45 -19.29
CA ASP A 447 -20.22 12.86 -20.61
C ASP A 447 -19.11 11.81 -20.56
N ASP A 448 -18.78 11.31 -19.36
CA ASP A 448 -17.71 10.33 -19.11
C ASP A 448 -16.30 10.80 -19.47
N LYS A 449 -16.08 12.13 -19.56
CA LYS A 449 -14.76 12.71 -19.79
C LYS A 449 -14.08 13.05 -18.47
N TYR A 450 -12.76 12.86 -18.42
CA TYR A 450 -11.96 13.27 -17.28
C TYR A 450 -11.39 14.67 -17.49
N LEU A 451 -11.63 15.57 -16.54
CA LEU A 451 -11.17 16.96 -16.53
C LEU A 451 -10.36 17.20 -15.26
N THR A 452 -9.28 17.94 -15.38
CA THR A 452 -8.52 18.43 -14.21
C THR A 452 -9.25 19.61 -13.56
N LEU A 453 -8.92 19.92 -12.30
CA LEU A 453 -9.48 21.08 -11.61
C LEU A 453 -9.27 22.39 -12.38
N PRO A 454 -8.06 22.69 -12.94
CA PRO A 454 -7.88 23.87 -13.80
C PRO A 454 -8.76 23.84 -15.07
N GLU A 455 -8.98 22.68 -15.68
CA GLU A 455 -9.86 22.57 -16.87
C GLU A 455 -11.33 22.84 -16.53
N LEU A 456 -11.81 22.41 -15.35
CA LEU A 456 -13.16 22.71 -14.86
C LEU A 456 -13.38 24.19 -14.56
N LEU A 457 -12.32 24.93 -14.21
CA LEU A 457 -12.40 26.34 -13.90
C LEU A 457 -12.23 27.25 -15.12
N LYS A 458 -11.67 26.77 -16.24
CA LYS A 458 -11.32 27.57 -17.44
C LYS A 458 -12.46 27.78 -18.45
N GLU A 459 -13.61 27.13 -18.33
CA GLU A 459 -14.66 27.20 -19.35
C GLU A 459 -15.29 28.60 -19.54
N ASP A 460 -14.98 29.59 -18.71
CA ASP A 460 -15.52 30.97 -18.83
C ASP A 460 -14.56 32.01 -19.39
N GLU A 461 -13.28 31.70 -19.67
CA GLU A 461 -12.31 32.68 -20.16
C GLU A 461 -12.42 33.02 -21.67
N LYS A 462 -13.39 32.48 -22.39
CA LYS A 462 -13.61 32.84 -23.81
C LYS A 462 -14.40 34.13 -24.06
N ALA A 463 -14.74 34.86 -23.01
CA ALA A 463 -15.52 36.10 -23.13
C ALA A 463 -14.68 37.44 -23.05
N ASP A 464 -13.44 37.43 -22.59
CA ASP A 464 -12.64 38.66 -22.41
C ASP A 464 -11.19 38.52 -22.93
N GLU A 465 -11.02 38.31 -24.24
CA GLU A 465 -9.76 38.68 -24.92
C GLU A 465 -9.89 40.10 -25.47
N ASN A 466 -9.63 41.09 -24.62
CA ASN A 466 -9.12 42.40 -25.03
C ASN A 466 -8.70 43.20 -23.79
N THR A 467 -7.47 43.06 -23.38
CA THR A 467 -6.61 44.15 -22.87
C THR A 467 -5.21 43.63 -22.59
N GLU A 468 -4.28 44.11 -23.39
CA GLU A 468 -2.84 43.99 -23.18
C GLU A 468 -2.38 44.87 -22.01
N GLY A 469 -1.34 44.41 -21.29
CA GLY A 469 -0.35 45.36 -20.80
C GLY A 469 0.22 45.19 -19.40
N SER A 470 1.45 44.68 -19.37
CA SER A 470 2.60 45.06 -18.53
C SER A 470 2.69 44.73 -17.04
N THR A 471 3.62 43.81 -16.78
CA THR A 471 4.81 43.87 -15.87
C THR A 471 4.77 44.66 -14.55
N GLU A 472 5.08 44.08 -13.44
CA GLU A 472 6.35 44.11 -12.69
C GLU A 472 6.22 43.70 -11.23
N ASP A 473 7.27 43.05 -10.78
CA ASP A 473 7.61 42.61 -9.41
C ASP A 473 7.36 43.65 -8.32
N THR A 474 6.99 43.18 -7.13
CA THR A 474 7.79 43.44 -5.91
C THR A 474 7.28 42.66 -4.69
N ALA A 475 8.22 42.03 -4.01
CA ALA A 475 8.09 41.44 -2.68
C ALA A 475 7.97 42.54 -1.60
N SER A 476 7.20 42.29 -0.54
CA SER A 476 7.66 42.60 0.82
C SER A 476 6.72 42.07 1.91
N ASP A 477 7.35 41.53 2.94
CA ASP A 477 6.85 41.18 4.27
C ASP A 477 5.98 42.28 4.92
N ASN A 478 4.97 41.90 5.71
CA ASN A 478 4.97 42.16 7.15
C ASN A 478 3.77 41.57 7.89
N ALA A 479 4.10 41.05 9.06
CA ALA A 479 3.18 40.58 10.09
C ALA A 479 2.49 41.76 10.81
N SER A 480 1.30 41.53 11.34
CA SER A 480 0.93 41.70 12.75
C SER A 480 -0.56 41.88 12.99
N ASP A 481 -1.07 41.01 13.85
CA ASP A 481 -1.91 41.21 15.04
C ASP A 481 -3.14 42.12 15.02
N ALA A 482 -4.23 41.55 15.45
CA ALA A 482 -5.11 41.93 16.55
C ALA A 482 -6.61 41.81 16.29
N ASP A 483 -7.13 40.79 16.96
CA ASP A 483 -8.35 40.80 17.82
C ASP A 483 -9.34 41.97 17.69
N LYS A 484 -10.61 41.66 17.38
CA LYS A 484 -11.78 42.16 18.11
C LYS A 484 -13.12 41.53 17.69
N THR A 485 -13.66 40.92 18.67
CA THR A 485 -15.05 40.56 19.04
C THR A 485 -16.22 41.32 18.41
N ALA A 486 -17.26 40.51 18.17
CA ALA A 486 -18.67 40.63 18.55
C ALA A 486 -19.67 41.31 17.60
N ASP A 487 -20.66 40.43 17.31
CA ASP A 487 -22.10 40.70 17.20
C ASP A 487 -22.61 41.85 16.31
N THR A 488 -23.25 41.44 15.24
CA THR A 488 -24.68 41.75 15.03
C THR A 488 -25.21 40.96 13.84
N ALA A 489 -26.23 40.14 14.08
CA ALA A 489 -27.04 39.53 13.05
C ALA A 489 -27.75 40.62 12.21
N SER A 490 -27.48 40.66 10.94
CA SER A 490 -28.34 41.27 9.93
C SER A 490 -28.36 40.34 8.74
N ASP A 491 -29.52 39.80 8.51
CA ASP A 491 -29.94 39.01 7.36
C ASP A 491 -29.77 39.85 6.08
N SER A 492 -28.61 39.70 5.45
CA SER A 492 -28.39 40.08 4.07
C SER A 492 -27.73 38.88 3.42
N GLU A 493 -28.44 38.17 2.56
CA GLU A 493 -27.88 37.16 1.65
C GLU A 493 -26.71 37.80 0.87
N GLU A 494 -25.49 37.73 1.42
CA GLU A 494 -24.29 37.96 0.64
C GLU A 494 -24.24 36.91 -0.44
N LYS A 495 -24.41 37.27 -1.69
CA LYS A 495 -24.23 36.39 -2.83
C LYS A 495 -22.81 35.84 -2.75
N ASP A 496 -22.69 34.53 -2.51
CA ASP A 496 -21.43 33.82 -2.56
C ASP A 496 -20.88 33.92 -4.00
N GLU A 497 -19.83 34.70 -4.20
CA GLU A 497 -19.21 34.98 -5.52
C GLU A 497 -18.37 33.81 -6.04
N ARG A 498 -18.21 32.73 -5.26
CA ARG A 498 -17.46 31.54 -5.66
C ARG A 498 -18.14 30.80 -6.82
N LYS A 499 -17.33 30.36 -7.80
CA LYS A 499 -17.82 29.55 -8.92
C LYS A 499 -18.38 28.22 -8.43
N PRO A 500 -19.64 27.87 -8.70
CA PRO A 500 -20.18 26.55 -8.33
C PRO A 500 -19.66 25.44 -9.26
N ILE A 501 -19.14 24.36 -8.69
CA ILE A 501 -18.86 23.10 -9.37
C ILE A 501 -19.94 22.12 -8.92
N TYR A 502 -20.81 21.72 -9.84
CA TYR A 502 -21.89 20.77 -9.52
C TYR A 502 -21.38 19.35 -9.48
N TYR A 503 -21.91 18.53 -8.54
CA TYR A 503 -21.52 17.15 -8.44
C TYR A 503 -22.68 16.19 -8.21
N VAL A 504 -22.46 14.93 -8.63
CA VAL A 504 -23.39 13.79 -8.54
C VAL A 504 -22.76 12.71 -7.67
N THR A 505 -23.48 12.18 -6.71
CA THR A 505 -23.02 11.08 -5.85
C THR A 505 -23.58 9.72 -6.26
N ASP A 506 -24.77 9.69 -6.83
CA ASP A 506 -25.43 8.48 -7.34
C ASP A 506 -26.11 8.80 -8.69
N PRO A 507 -25.48 8.43 -9.83
CA PRO A 507 -26.02 8.72 -11.14
C PRO A 507 -27.39 8.08 -11.42
N VAL A 508 -27.69 6.95 -10.79
CA VAL A 508 -28.98 6.26 -10.98
C VAL A 508 -30.08 7.00 -10.24
N GLN A 509 -29.88 7.31 -8.99
CA GLN A 509 -30.83 7.99 -8.14
C GLN A 509 -31.06 9.44 -8.57
N GLN A 510 -29.97 10.13 -8.96
CA GLN A 510 -30.01 11.53 -9.38
C GLN A 510 -30.28 11.72 -10.89
N GLY A 511 -30.72 10.66 -11.59
CA GLY A 511 -30.90 10.67 -13.03
C GLY A 511 -31.83 11.77 -13.54
N GLN A 512 -32.87 12.16 -12.77
CA GLN A 512 -33.78 13.27 -13.12
C GLN A 512 -33.03 14.61 -13.15
N TYR A 513 -32.18 14.87 -12.17
CA TYR A 513 -31.37 16.11 -12.08
C TYR A 513 -30.30 16.14 -13.18
N ILE A 514 -29.66 15.01 -13.47
CA ILE A 514 -28.69 14.87 -14.56
C ILE A 514 -29.36 15.22 -15.90
N LYS A 515 -30.56 14.72 -16.13
CA LYS A 515 -31.31 15.02 -17.36
C LYS A 515 -31.60 16.53 -17.48
N MET A 516 -32.07 17.16 -16.40
CA MET A 516 -32.33 18.61 -16.35
C MET A 516 -31.07 19.42 -16.68
N PHE A 517 -29.90 19.05 -16.09
CA PHE A 517 -28.63 19.71 -16.33
C PHE A 517 -28.21 19.57 -17.81
N LYS A 518 -28.23 18.35 -18.36
CA LYS A 518 -27.86 18.12 -19.75
C LYS A 518 -28.76 18.87 -20.74
N GLU A 519 -30.07 18.96 -20.49
CA GLU A 519 -31.02 19.71 -21.33
C GLU A 519 -30.70 21.22 -21.33
N GLN A 520 -30.05 21.74 -20.29
CA GLN A 520 -29.65 23.15 -20.20
C GLN A 520 -28.19 23.39 -20.59
N GLY A 521 -27.48 22.35 -21.07
CA GLY A 521 -26.06 22.46 -21.41
C GLY A 521 -25.16 22.70 -20.20
N MET A 522 -25.65 22.36 -18.98
CA MET A 522 -24.86 22.41 -17.74
C MET A 522 -24.17 21.07 -17.49
N ASP A 523 -22.99 21.12 -16.89
CA ASP A 523 -22.21 19.94 -16.55
C ASP A 523 -22.09 19.73 -15.03
N ALA A 524 -21.78 18.53 -14.62
CA ALA A 524 -21.51 18.16 -13.25
C ALA A 524 -20.44 17.05 -13.19
N VAL A 525 -19.75 16.92 -12.07
CA VAL A 525 -18.74 15.90 -11.86
C VAL A 525 -19.30 14.74 -11.03
N ILE A 526 -18.85 13.51 -11.32
CA ILE A 526 -19.31 12.30 -10.64
C ILE A 526 -18.36 12.04 -9.46
N LEU A 527 -18.89 12.03 -8.26
CA LEU A 527 -18.19 11.82 -6.98
C LEU A 527 -18.92 10.72 -6.20
N ASN A 528 -18.62 9.47 -6.52
CA ASN A 528 -19.34 8.31 -6.01
C ASN A 528 -18.63 7.54 -4.88
N HIS A 529 -17.45 7.98 -4.47
CA HIS A 529 -16.70 7.37 -3.38
C HIS A 529 -16.97 8.06 -2.03
N ASN A 530 -17.00 7.29 -0.95
CA ASN A 530 -17.21 7.83 0.41
C ASN A 530 -16.17 8.89 0.83
N ILE A 531 -14.96 8.85 0.26
CA ILE A 531 -13.91 9.81 0.54
C ILE A 531 -14.16 11.19 -0.11
N ASP A 532 -15.00 11.24 -1.14
CA ASP A 532 -15.18 12.43 -1.96
C ASP A 532 -15.71 13.61 -1.18
N THR A 533 -16.68 13.39 -0.29
CA THR A 533 -17.26 14.47 0.54
C THR A 533 -16.21 15.17 1.40
N SER A 534 -15.34 14.40 2.08
CA SER A 534 -14.25 14.97 2.87
C SER A 534 -13.22 15.67 2.01
N PHE A 535 -12.93 15.09 0.83
CA PHE A 535 -11.95 15.61 -0.10
C PHE A 535 -12.38 16.95 -0.71
N ILE A 536 -13.61 17.07 -1.23
CA ILE A 536 -14.11 18.36 -1.78
C ILE A 536 -14.22 19.43 -0.72
N SER A 537 -14.60 19.09 0.52
CA SER A 537 -14.64 20.02 1.63
C SER A 537 -13.24 20.59 1.94
N GLN A 538 -12.20 19.77 1.90
CA GLN A 538 -10.83 20.23 2.06
C GLN A 538 -10.38 21.13 0.88
N LEU A 539 -10.76 20.76 -0.37
CA LEU A 539 -10.43 21.58 -1.54
C LEU A 539 -11.03 22.99 -1.45
N GLU A 540 -12.28 23.09 -1.00
CA GLU A 540 -12.97 24.37 -0.80
C GLU A 540 -12.32 25.21 0.30
N GLN A 541 -11.91 24.59 1.42
CA GLN A 541 -11.22 25.30 2.51
C GLN A 541 -9.86 25.86 2.06
N ARG A 542 -9.22 25.22 1.10
CA ARG A 542 -7.91 25.62 0.57
C ARG A 542 -8.00 26.59 -0.59
N ASN A 543 -9.17 26.76 -1.19
CA ASN A 543 -9.36 27.58 -2.37
C ASN A 543 -10.70 28.32 -2.31
N GLU A 544 -10.63 29.64 -2.17
CA GLU A 544 -11.78 30.53 -2.04
C GLU A 544 -12.48 30.84 -3.39
N LYS A 545 -11.97 30.32 -4.52
CA LYS A 545 -12.49 30.67 -5.87
C LYS A 545 -13.70 29.86 -6.30
N PHE A 546 -13.92 28.68 -5.71
CA PHE A 546 -15.01 27.79 -6.09
C PHE A 546 -15.65 27.11 -4.89
N LYS A 547 -16.84 26.56 -5.09
CA LYS A 547 -17.54 25.70 -4.14
C LYS A 547 -18.16 24.53 -4.87
N PHE A 548 -18.22 23.38 -4.18
CA PHE A 548 -18.93 22.22 -4.70
C PHE A 548 -20.38 22.27 -4.25
N MET A 549 -21.29 22.10 -5.21
CA MET A 549 -22.73 22.04 -4.94
C MET A 549 -23.28 20.73 -5.52
N ARG A 550 -23.99 19.98 -4.69
CA ARG A 550 -24.61 18.76 -5.18
C ARG A 550 -25.74 19.11 -6.14
N ILE A 551 -25.87 18.34 -7.22
CA ILE A 551 -26.83 18.60 -8.31
C ILE A 551 -28.29 18.76 -7.85
N ASP A 552 -28.62 18.21 -6.68
CA ASP A 552 -29.94 18.26 -6.04
C ASP A 552 -29.99 19.14 -4.78
N ALA A 553 -28.97 19.96 -4.53
CA ALA A 553 -28.92 20.83 -3.37
C ALA A 553 -29.80 22.07 -3.49
N ASP A 554 -29.79 22.70 -4.67
CA ASP A 554 -30.65 23.85 -4.95
C ASP A 554 -31.00 23.92 -6.44
N LEU A 555 -32.18 24.43 -6.73
CA LEU A 555 -32.58 24.67 -8.10
C LEU A 555 -32.00 25.99 -8.59
N THR A 556 -30.99 25.89 -9.48
CA THR A 556 -30.38 27.09 -10.07
C THR A 556 -31.40 27.90 -10.87
N ASP A 557 -31.21 29.20 -10.92
CA ASP A 557 -32.10 30.10 -11.69
C ASP A 557 -32.10 29.76 -13.17
N SER A 558 -31.03 29.10 -13.68
CA SER A 558 -30.96 28.60 -15.05
C SER A 558 -31.97 27.49 -15.38
N LEU A 559 -32.46 26.77 -14.37
CA LEU A 559 -33.52 25.73 -14.55
C LEU A 559 -34.92 26.27 -14.45
N LYS A 560 -35.10 27.54 -14.06
CA LYS A 560 -36.38 28.24 -14.01
C LYS A 560 -36.58 29.09 -15.26
N GLU A 561 -37.85 29.35 -15.65
CA GLU A 561 -38.14 30.32 -16.69
C GLU A 561 -37.95 31.74 -16.15
N GLU A 562 -37.22 32.58 -16.91
CA GLU A 562 -37.08 34.01 -16.60
C GLU A 562 -38.47 34.70 -16.78
N ASN A 563 -38.88 35.53 -15.82
CA ASN A 563 -40.13 36.30 -15.77
C ASN A 563 -41.40 35.55 -15.33
N ALA A 564 -41.34 34.55 -14.54
CA ALA A 564 -42.52 34.15 -13.81
C ALA A 564 -42.77 35.04 -12.61
N GLU A 565 -43.54 36.11 -12.73
CA GLU A 565 -44.32 36.71 -11.63
C GLU A 565 -45.32 35.66 -11.13
N GLU A 566 -44.85 34.50 -10.70
CA GLU A 566 -45.70 33.54 -9.99
C GLU A 566 -45.89 34.03 -8.58
N THR A 567 -47.05 34.47 -8.43
CA THR A 567 -47.60 35.14 -7.31
C THR A 567 -47.34 34.34 -6.03
N LYS A 568 -46.84 35.03 -5.00
CA LYS A 568 -46.80 34.55 -3.64
C LYS A 568 -48.09 33.83 -3.23
N GLU A 569 -49.24 34.21 -3.84
CA GLU A 569 -50.55 33.61 -3.65
C GLU A 569 -50.62 32.14 -4.14
N THR A 570 -49.95 31.77 -5.25
CA THR A 570 -49.89 30.39 -5.75
C THR A 570 -49.03 29.53 -4.81
N GLU A 571 -47.92 30.07 -4.36
CA GLU A 571 -47.03 29.38 -3.40
C GLU A 571 -47.71 29.19 -2.04
N GLU A 572 -48.34 30.21 -1.50
CA GLU A 572 -49.11 30.13 -0.23
C GLU A 572 -50.23 29.10 -0.32
N THR A 573 -50.90 29.04 -1.47
CA THR A 573 -51.97 28.08 -1.73
C THR A 573 -51.48 26.65 -1.76
N LEU A 574 -50.44 26.38 -2.54
CA LEU A 574 -49.79 25.02 -2.62
C LEU A 574 -49.21 24.62 -1.28
N SER A 575 -48.53 25.55 -0.60
CA SER A 575 -47.96 25.33 0.72
C SER A 575 -49.01 24.85 1.71
N LYS A 576 -50.18 25.51 1.73
CA LYS A 576 -51.28 25.10 2.60
C LYS A 576 -51.80 23.72 2.31
N VAL A 577 -52.10 23.42 1.01
CA VAL A 577 -52.67 22.13 0.58
C VAL A 577 -51.72 20.97 0.88
N PHE A 578 -50.41 21.16 0.57
CA PHE A 578 -49.40 20.12 0.81
C PHE A 578 -49.09 19.91 2.29
N LYS A 579 -48.93 20.98 3.09
CA LYS A 579 -48.67 20.88 4.55
C LYS A 579 -49.85 20.20 5.26
N ASP A 580 -51.08 20.58 4.94
CA ASP A 580 -52.28 19.98 5.54
C ASP A 580 -52.38 18.47 5.19
N THR A 581 -52.00 18.09 3.98
CA THR A 581 -52.04 16.70 3.51
C THR A 581 -50.89 15.86 4.07
N LEU A 582 -49.67 16.36 4.03
CA LEU A 582 -48.44 15.62 4.43
C LEU A 582 -48.23 15.63 5.94
N LYS A 583 -48.87 16.52 6.69
CA LYS A 583 -48.72 16.74 8.13
C LYS A 583 -47.26 16.96 8.52
N ASN A 584 -46.53 17.68 7.68
CA ASN A 584 -45.11 18.00 7.85
C ASN A 584 -44.91 19.52 7.82
N ASP A 585 -44.89 20.14 9.00
CA ASP A 585 -44.74 21.59 9.15
C ASP A 585 -43.29 22.08 8.84
N LYS A 586 -42.32 21.20 8.87
CA LYS A 586 -40.92 21.49 8.58
C LYS A 586 -40.62 21.56 7.06
N LEU A 587 -41.52 21.04 6.24
CA LEU A 587 -41.34 21.04 4.78
C LEU A 587 -41.57 22.43 4.22
N THR A 588 -40.55 22.97 3.56
CA THR A 588 -40.69 24.22 2.81
C THR A 588 -41.25 23.91 1.43
N ILE A 589 -42.32 24.57 1.04
CA ILE A 589 -42.93 24.42 -0.28
C ILE A 589 -42.64 25.66 -1.09
N LYS A 590 -42.10 25.49 -2.29
CA LYS A 590 -41.90 26.56 -3.29
C LYS A 590 -42.67 26.24 -4.57
N ALA A 591 -43.16 27.27 -5.23
CA ALA A 591 -43.76 27.19 -6.56
C ALA A 591 -42.79 27.81 -7.57
N ALA A 592 -42.49 27.09 -8.62
CA ALA A 592 -41.63 27.59 -9.70
C ALA A 592 -42.10 27.06 -11.06
N LYS A 593 -41.88 27.86 -12.08
CA LYS A 593 -42.10 27.42 -13.45
C LYS A 593 -40.78 26.84 -13.99
N LEU A 594 -40.72 25.52 -14.10
CA LEU A 594 -39.54 24.85 -14.60
C LEU A 594 -39.57 24.79 -16.12
N LYS A 595 -38.41 24.94 -16.78
CA LYS A 595 -38.27 24.84 -18.24
C LYS A 595 -38.69 23.46 -18.78
N ASN A 596 -38.53 22.39 -17.99
CA ASN A 596 -39.00 21.04 -18.33
C ASN A 596 -40.41 20.84 -17.76
N ALA A 597 -41.41 20.84 -18.61
CA ALA A 597 -42.81 20.68 -18.24
C ALA A 597 -43.19 19.25 -17.77
N ASP A 598 -42.38 18.24 -18.08
CA ASP A 598 -42.65 16.84 -17.70
C ASP A 598 -42.37 16.55 -16.24
N ILE A 599 -41.63 17.43 -15.55
CA ILE A 599 -41.27 17.30 -14.16
C ILE A 599 -42.31 18.00 -13.28
N ALA A 600 -43.04 17.23 -12.47
CA ALA A 600 -44.10 17.76 -11.62
C ALA A 600 -43.62 18.37 -10.32
N SER A 601 -42.61 17.73 -9.70
CA SER A 601 -42.09 18.12 -8.40
C SER A 601 -40.60 17.72 -8.25
N VAL A 602 -39.87 18.51 -7.50
CA VAL A 602 -38.47 18.28 -7.19
C VAL A 602 -38.23 18.55 -5.70
N ILE A 603 -37.47 17.70 -5.02
CA ILE A 603 -37.09 17.93 -3.65
C ILE A 603 -35.61 18.32 -3.59
N THR A 604 -35.31 19.38 -2.85
CA THR A 604 -33.95 19.83 -2.64
C THR A 604 -33.64 19.88 -1.15
N LEU A 605 -32.37 19.75 -0.82
CA LEU A 605 -31.84 19.85 0.55
C LEU A 605 -30.73 20.87 0.54
N SER A 606 -30.58 21.64 1.60
CA SER A 606 -29.42 22.54 1.70
C SER A 606 -28.12 21.74 1.64
N GLU A 607 -27.10 22.29 1.03
CA GLU A 607 -25.78 21.66 0.90
C GLU A 607 -25.19 21.29 2.28
N GLU A 608 -25.31 22.16 3.26
CA GLU A 608 -24.85 21.94 4.63
C GLU A 608 -25.60 20.76 5.28
N GLY A 609 -26.94 20.75 5.16
CA GLY A 609 -27.76 19.67 5.69
C GLY A 609 -27.42 18.33 5.05
N ARG A 610 -27.07 18.32 3.77
CA ARG A 610 -26.68 17.16 3.01
C ARG A 610 -25.31 16.62 3.44
N ARG A 611 -24.33 17.48 3.55
CA ARG A 611 -22.99 17.09 4.06
C ARG A 611 -23.05 16.54 5.47
N MET A 612 -23.89 17.13 6.30
CA MET A 612 -24.16 16.63 7.65
C MET A 612 -24.76 15.21 7.63
N GLN A 613 -25.74 14.93 6.76
CA GLN A 613 -26.31 13.60 6.61
C GLN A 613 -25.29 12.56 6.11
N ASP A 614 -24.48 12.91 5.15
CA ASP A 614 -23.44 12.01 4.58
C ASP A 614 -22.37 11.71 5.63
N MET A 615 -21.95 12.70 6.41
CA MET A 615 -21.04 12.51 7.53
C MET A 615 -21.64 11.60 8.60
N MET A 616 -22.91 11.76 8.92
CA MET A 616 -23.61 10.92 9.90
C MET A 616 -23.77 9.46 9.43
N LYS A 617 -24.06 9.23 8.13
CA LYS A 617 -24.09 7.89 7.55
C LYS A 617 -22.73 7.20 7.72
N MET A 618 -21.64 7.93 7.50
CA MET A 618 -20.29 7.43 7.65
C MET A 618 -19.96 7.06 9.11
N TYR A 619 -20.39 7.87 10.09
CA TYR A 619 -20.25 7.55 11.52
C TYR A 619 -21.08 6.32 11.92
N ALA A 620 -22.29 6.18 11.39
CA ALA A 620 -23.15 5.03 11.66
C ALA A 620 -22.57 3.72 11.09
N MET A 621 -21.93 3.75 9.94
CA MET A 621 -21.23 2.59 9.33
C MET A 621 -19.97 2.18 10.11
N ASN A 622 -19.32 3.13 10.80
CA ASN A 622 -18.12 2.86 11.62
C ASN A 622 -18.43 2.39 13.08
N GLY A 623 -19.64 1.92 13.34
CA GLY A 623 -19.98 1.27 14.62
C GLY A 623 -20.28 2.22 15.79
N MET A 624 -20.35 3.53 15.58
CA MET A 624 -20.83 4.51 16.54
C MET A 624 -22.36 4.71 16.47
N GLY A 625 -23.10 3.65 16.17
CA GLY A 625 -24.55 3.63 16.06
C GLY A 625 -25.25 3.84 17.41
N GLY A 626 -25.69 5.06 17.66
CA GLY A 626 -26.45 5.45 18.85
C GLY A 626 -27.13 6.81 18.75
N MET A 627 -26.87 7.58 17.68
CA MET A 627 -27.54 8.86 17.49
C MET A 627 -28.76 8.70 16.57
N ASP A 628 -29.91 9.16 17.06
CA ASP A 628 -31.15 9.24 16.30
C ASP A 628 -30.97 10.24 15.14
N THR A 629 -30.80 9.72 13.92
CA THR A 629 -30.63 10.50 12.70
C THR A 629 -31.83 11.41 12.39
N SER A 630 -32.99 11.17 13.04
CA SER A 630 -34.20 12.00 12.87
C SER A 630 -34.08 13.38 13.50
N MET A 631 -33.17 13.60 14.45
CA MET A 631 -32.93 14.91 15.10
C MET A 631 -32.26 15.93 14.16
N PHE A 632 -31.65 15.47 13.06
CA PHE A 632 -30.94 16.29 12.08
C PHE A 632 -31.59 16.20 10.70
N ALA A 633 -32.92 16.15 10.65
CA ALA A 633 -33.65 16.25 9.40
C ALA A 633 -33.28 17.59 8.75
N ALA A 634 -32.48 17.53 7.68
CA ALA A 634 -32.14 18.70 6.88
C ALA A 634 -33.43 19.39 6.41
N ASP A 635 -33.44 20.70 6.35
CA ASP A 635 -34.56 21.47 5.83
C ASP A 635 -34.81 21.08 4.38
N GLN A 636 -35.93 20.38 4.15
CA GLN A 636 -36.34 19.93 2.82
C GLN A 636 -37.19 21.01 2.15
N THR A 637 -36.86 21.30 0.91
CA THR A 637 -37.66 22.18 0.06
C THR A 637 -38.27 21.36 -1.09
N LEU A 638 -39.62 21.30 -1.12
CA LEU A 638 -40.34 20.71 -2.23
C LEU A 638 -40.72 21.82 -3.22
N THR A 639 -40.14 21.82 -4.40
CA THR A 639 -40.49 22.73 -5.48
C THR A 639 -41.51 22.07 -6.41
N LEU A 640 -42.65 22.71 -6.59
CA LEU A 640 -43.73 22.28 -7.45
C LEU A 640 -43.69 23.05 -8.76
N ASN A 641 -43.71 22.32 -9.88
CA ASN A 641 -43.68 22.91 -11.21
C ASN A 641 -45.08 23.36 -11.63
N THR A 642 -45.30 24.64 -11.62
CA THR A 642 -46.59 25.24 -12.00
C THR A 642 -46.94 25.05 -13.45
N SER A 643 -46.00 24.69 -14.34
CA SER A 643 -46.29 24.31 -15.72
C SER A 643 -46.88 22.91 -15.88
N HIS A 644 -46.72 22.06 -14.86
CA HIS A 644 -47.13 20.65 -14.94
C HIS A 644 -48.63 20.46 -14.76
N PRO A 645 -49.32 19.68 -15.62
CA PRO A 645 -50.78 19.51 -15.56
C PRO A 645 -51.34 19.03 -14.21
N LEU A 646 -50.61 18.12 -13.50
CA LEU A 646 -51.06 17.66 -12.19
C LEU A 646 -50.99 18.76 -11.12
N VAL A 647 -50.00 19.63 -11.17
CA VAL A 647 -49.89 20.75 -10.25
C VAL A 647 -50.99 21.77 -10.51
N GLN A 648 -51.29 22.06 -11.80
CA GLN A 648 -52.41 22.89 -12.20
C GLN A 648 -53.76 22.28 -11.77
N TYR A 649 -53.90 20.95 -11.86
CA TYR A 649 -55.10 20.27 -11.37
C TYR A 649 -55.30 20.49 -9.84
N ILE A 650 -54.25 20.35 -9.05
CA ILE A 650 -54.29 20.56 -7.58
C ILE A 650 -54.72 22.03 -7.28
N LEU A 651 -54.15 23.00 -7.99
CA LEU A 651 -54.49 24.40 -7.84
C LEU A 651 -55.97 24.70 -8.10
N ASN A 652 -56.51 24.12 -9.18
CA ASN A 652 -57.86 24.39 -9.65
C ASN A 652 -58.93 23.56 -8.95
N HIS A 653 -58.60 22.45 -8.27
CA HIS A 653 -59.54 21.51 -7.64
C HIS A 653 -59.22 21.22 -6.18
N LYS A 654 -58.92 22.24 -5.39
CA LYS A 654 -58.40 22.14 -4.00
C LYS A 654 -59.27 21.25 -3.07
N ASP A 655 -60.57 21.22 -3.33
CA ASP A 655 -61.56 20.51 -2.50
C ASP A 655 -61.87 19.08 -3.03
N SER A 656 -61.19 18.64 -4.07
CA SER A 656 -61.36 17.30 -4.62
C SER A 656 -60.83 16.22 -3.66
N GLU A 657 -61.59 15.14 -3.51
CA GLU A 657 -61.23 13.96 -2.71
C GLU A 657 -59.93 13.30 -3.16
N HIS A 658 -59.46 13.53 -4.41
CA HIS A 658 -58.26 12.96 -4.99
C HIS A 658 -57.00 13.81 -4.72
N VAL A 659 -57.15 15.09 -4.38
CA VAL A 659 -56.02 16.00 -4.15
C VAL A 659 -55.04 15.50 -3.08
N PRO A 660 -55.45 15.01 -1.91
CA PRO A 660 -54.54 14.47 -0.92
C PRO A 660 -53.68 13.32 -1.44
N MET A 661 -54.28 12.45 -2.26
CA MET A 661 -53.59 11.33 -2.88
C MET A 661 -52.51 11.79 -3.88
N PHE A 662 -52.83 12.81 -4.69
CA PHE A 662 -51.87 13.39 -5.64
C PHE A 662 -50.74 14.13 -4.92
N CYS A 663 -51.02 14.87 -3.89
CA CYS A 663 -49.99 15.56 -3.11
C CYS A 663 -48.98 14.57 -2.48
N GLN A 664 -49.46 13.48 -1.88
CA GLN A 664 -48.63 12.43 -1.35
C GLN A 664 -47.82 11.70 -2.43
N GLN A 665 -48.45 11.45 -3.60
CA GLN A 665 -47.76 10.81 -4.72
C GLN A 665 -46.65 11.67 -5.26
N LEU A 666 -46.91 12.97 -5.51
CA LEU A 666 -45.89 13.90 -5.98
C LEU A 666 -44.74 14.09 -5.01
N TYR A 667 -45.05 14.12 -3.71
CA TYR A 667 -44.01 14.18 -2.66
C TYR A 667 -43.13 12.93 -2.67
N ASP A 668 -43.73 11.73 -2.66
CA ASP A 668 -42.98 10.49 -2.62
C ASP A 668 -42.19 10.26 -3.92
N LEU A 669 -42.71 10.67 -5.10
CA LEU A 669 -41.96 10.65 -6.35
C LEU A 669 -40.75 11.59 -6.31
N ALA A 670 -40.90 12.79 -5.75
CA ALA A 670 -39.79 13.71 -5.55
C ALA A 670 -38.74 13.18 -4.58
N VAL A 671 -39.17 12.52 -3.50
CA VAL A 671 -38.27 11.86 -2.55
C VAL A 671 -37.51 10.71 -3.23
N LEU A 672 -38.20 9.85 -4.00
CA LEU A 672 -37.60 8.72 -4.70
C LEU A 672 -36.52 9.11 -5.70
N SER A 673 -36.63 10.29 -6.32
CA SER A 673 -35.57 10.82 -7.19
C SER A 673 -34.36 11.35 -6.46
N ASN A 674 -34.38 11.37 -5.13
CA ASN A 674 -33.31 11.89 -4.28
C ASN A 674 -32.74 10.82 -3.32
N GLN A 675 -33.61 9.99 -2.72
CA GLN A 675 -33.23 8.94 -1.79
C GLN A 675 -34.29 7.82 -1.75
N PRO A 676 -33.92 6.60 -1.32
CA PRO A 676 -34.88 5.52 -1.13
C PRO A 676 -35.94 5.91 -0.08
N LEU A 677 -37.20 5.53 -0.33
CA LEU A 677 -38.25 5.61 0.68
C LEU A 677 -38.00 4.61 1.81
N SER A 678 -38.42 4.94 3.03
CA SER A 678 -38.49 3.97 4.12
C SER A 678 -39.42 2.81 3.76
N VAL A 679 -39.24 1.65 4.41
CA VAL A 679 -40.08 0.44 4.15
C VAL A 679 -41.57 0.73 4.24
N ASP A 680 -41.99 1.48 5.26
CA ASP A 680 -43.40 1.86 5.48
C ASP A 680 -43.90 2.85 4.41
N ALA A 681 -43.06 3.83 4.03
CA ALA A 681 -43.39 4.81 3.02
C ALA A 681 -43.47 4.14 1.63
N MET A 682 -42.58 3.22 1.32
CA MET A 682 -42.62 2.43 0.07
C MET A 682 -43.88 1.58 -0.04
N THR A 683 -44.28 0.93 1.07
CA THR A 683 -45.51 0.13 1.11
C THR A 683 -46.75 0.99 0.80
N LYS A 684 -46.84 2.16 1.45
CA LYS A 684 -47.93 3.12 1.21
C LYS A 684 -47.91 3.70 -0.22
N PHE A 685 -46.71 3.98 -0.74
CA PHE A 685 -46.53 4.44 -2.12
C PHE A 685 -47.03 3.42 -3.15
N ILE A 686 -46.67 2.14 -2.98
CA ILE A 686 -47.13 1.07 -3.88
C ILE A 686 -48.65 0.91 -3.80
N GLN A 687 -49.25 0.90 -2.60
CA GLN A 687 -50.68 0.80 -2.44
C GLN A 687 -51.40 1.97 -3.11
N ARG A 688 -50.97 3.19 -2.86
CA ARG A 688 -51.56 4.40 -3.49
C ARG A 688 -51.38 4.41 -5.02
N SER A 689 -50.24 3.95 -5.53
CA SER A 689 -50.02 3.82 -6.98
C SER A 689 -51.02 2.84 -7.60
N ASN A 690 -51.32 1.71 -6.93
CA ASN A 690 -52.35 0.76 -7.38
C ASN A 690 -53.72 1.38 -7.32
N ASP A 691 -54.07 2.15 -6.29
CA ASP A 691 -55.37 2.84 -6.18
C ASP A 691 -55.57 3.86 -7.33
N ILE A 692 -54.50 4.61 -7.67
CA ILE A 692 -54.54 5.54 -8.84
C ILE A 692 -54.77 4.79 -10.15
N MET A 693 -54.07 3.66 -10.38
CA MET A 693 -54.27 2.84 -11.58
C MET A 693 -55.70 2.27 -11.63
N MET A 694 -56.28 1.88 -10.49
CA MET A 694 -57.67 1.40 -10.44
C MET A 694 -58.71 2.49 -10.73
N LEU A 695 -58.41 3.78 -10.42
CA LEU A 695 -59.25 4.89 -10.80
C LEU A 695 -59.27 5.12 -12.33
N LEU A 696 -58.12 4.89 -13.00
CA LEU A 696 -57.99 4.97 -14.47
C LEU A 696 -58.62 3.76 -15.20
N ALA A 697 -58.76 2.62 -14.54
CA ALA A 697 -59.30 1.40 -15.09
C ALA A 697 -60.85 1.35 -14.98
N LYS A 698 -61.48 2.27 -14.25
CA LYS A 698 -62.93 2.45 -14.16
C LYS A 698 -63.41 3.48 -15.17
#